data_f7ff4417c68a8aabb63a439d15d723c6
#
_entry.id   f7ff4417c68a8aabb63a439d15d723c6
#
_cell.length_a   1.000
_cell.length_b   1.000
_cell.length_c   1.000
_cell.angle_alpha   90.00
_cell.angle_beta   90.00
_cell.angle_gamma   90.00
#
_symmetry.space_group_name_H-M   'P 1'
#
loop_
_entity.id
_entity.type
_entity.pdbx_description
1 polymer ?
#
loop_
_entity_poly.entity_id
_entity_poly.type
_entity_poly.pdbx_seq_one_letter_code
_entity_poly.pdbx_strand_id
1 'polypeptide(L)'
;MKCKTLKLLALLISSALVSNPLWAIDQVKIESQELKTITVDNLKFKDMDKDGKLTPYEDWRLTPAERAKDLLARMTLEEKAGMMMHGNARSLNDELGHGDKYNLEEIKNLVLNDKVNSLITRLEVSPEDFAQQNNQLQKISELSRLSIPLTISVDPRNTFYYGNQVTSKSGFSQWPGTLGMAAIGSEKDINEYGHIIRQEYRSLGVTQALSPMADLGTEPRWARFEGTFGEDPELSKKMVRGYISGMQNGKDGLNTQSVSAVVKHWVGYGAAEEGLDSHSFYGKYALFTQNDSLKQHIIPFTGAFEVNVAAIMPTYSILKNAQINNHKIDPVGAGFNNYLLKDLLRDTYKFKGVIMSDWNITKDCNEVCINGSPQGVAPKAEGMPWGVEDLTVEERFIKAILAGVQQFGGVSDSSTIVSAVKSNKLDEKLIDSAVLAILTQKFALGQFETPYNDPTEASKFVGNQQFQQIANKAQFNSMVLLENEQQTLPLDTDKKVYLHGFMAEAKNQLKNKVTIVDDIDDADVVVARIDAPFEQNHKNYFFGLRHHEGSLAFPENDENIDFIAKASKKHPVIVTVYLDRPAVLTPIKQYASAIVANFGVNDEVLFERLFADKPYNAKMPFALPDSMESVLQQATDLPNDMKSLYPFGYGLTH
;
A
#
# COMPACT_ATOMS: atom_id res chain seq x y z
N MET A 1 84.64 -34.96 -40.52
CA MET A 1 83.40 -35.72 -40.80
C MET A 1 82.21 -34.91 -40.38
N LYS A 2 81.40 -34.57 -41.35
CA LYS A 2 80.04 -33.94 -41.42
C LYS A 2 79.69 -32.82 -40.38
N CYS A 3 79.94 -31.62 -40.85
CA CYS A 3 79.35 -30.35 -40.39
C CYS A 3 77.85 -30.35 -40.62
N LYS A 4 77.02 -29.93 -39.60
CA LYS A 4 75.60 -29.60 -39.79
C LYS A 4 75.37 -28.13 -39.41
N THR A 5 75.06 -27.39 -40.45
CA THR A 5 74.70 -25.97 -40.42
C THR A 5 73.38 -25.75 -39.67
N LEU A 6 73.38 -24.86 -38.67
CA LEU A 6 72.18 -24.36 -38.02
C LEU A 6 71.62 -23.17 -38.80
N LYS A 7 70.42 -23.28 -39.33
CA LYS A 7 69.67 -22.13 -39.92
C LYS A 7 68.88 -21.44 -38.79
N LEU A 8 69.20 -20.17 -38.56
CA LEU A 8 68.42 -19.28 -37.70
C LEU A 8 67.13 -18.91 -38.41
N LEU A 9 65.97 -19.26 -37.84
CA LEU A 9 64.68 -18.83 -38.31
C LEU A 9 64.27 -17.63 -37.45
N ALA A 10 64.22 -16.43 -38.03
CA ALA A 10 63.72 -15.23 -37.35
C ALA A 10 62.17 -15.27 -37.40
N LEU A 11 61.56 -15.41 -36.23
CA LEU A 11 60.08 -15.30 -36.04
C LEU A 11 59.74 -13.82 -35.89
N LEU A 12 59.12 -13.25 -36.89
CA LEU A 12 58.44 -11.95 -36.83
C LEU A 12 57.14 -12.15 -36.03
N ILE A 13 57.09 -11.71 -34.79
CA ILE A 13 55.86 -11.60 -34.00
C ILE A 13 55.19 -10.29 -34.47
N SER A 14 54.18 -10.39 -35.36
CA SER A 14 53.23 -9.32 -35.62
C SER A 14 52.27 -9.22 -34.43
N SER A 15 52.47 -8.22 -33.57
CA SER A 15 51.46 -7.82 -32.56
C SER A 15 50.21 -7.28 -33.26
N ALA A 16 49.26 -8.17 -33.52
CA ALA A 16 47.89 -7.73 -33.85
C ALA A 16 47.32 -7.08 -32.58
N LEU A 17 47.22 -5.77 -32.60
CA LEU A 17 46.35 -5.01 -31.70
C LEU A 17 44.91 -5.50 -31.93
N VAL A 18 44.45 -6.43 -31.09
CA VAL A 18 43.01 -6.73 -30.96
C VAL A 18 42.39 -5.51 -30.32
N SER A 19 41.93 -4.59 -31.16
CA SER A 19 40.97 -3.57 -30.72
C SER A 19 39.69 -4.31 -30.35
N ASN A 20 39.48 -4.55 -29.05
CA ASN A 20 38.15 -4.88 -28.57
C ASN A 20 37.19 -3.81 -29.11
N PRO A 21 36.09 -4.17 -29.80
CA PRO A 21 35.10 -3.17 -30.12
C PRO A 21 34.61 -2.58 -28.80
N LEU A 22 34.91 -1.31 -28.57
CA LEU A 22 34.20 -0.52 -27.56
C LEU A 22 32.72 -0.59 -28.00
N TRP A 23 31.93 -1.39 -27.31
CA TRP A 23 30.50 -1.33 -27.47
C TRP A 23 30.10 0.12 -27.19
N ALA A 24 29.60 0.80 -28.20
CA ALA A 24 29.10 2.16 -28.06
C ALA A 24 27.99 2.09 -27.01
N ILE A 25 28.18 2.77 -25.85
CA ILE A 25 27.14 2.90 -24.85
C ILE A 25 26.06 3.78 -25.45
N ASP A 26 24.83 3.27 -25.54
CA ASP A 26 23.70 4.03 -26.07
C ASP A 26 23.30 5.14 -25.08
N GLN A 27 22.96 6.29 -25.65
CA GLN A 27 22.46 7.44 -24.91
C GLN A 27 21.13 7.07 -24.22
N VAL A 28 21.06 7.16 -22.89
CA VAL A 28 19.80 7.05 -22.17
C VAL A 28 18.96 8.32 -22.37
N LYS A 29 17.64 8.19 -22.30
CA LYS A 29 16.74 9.35 -22.27
C LYS A 29 17.03 10.17 -21.03
N ILE A 30 17.24 11.47 -21.19
CA ILE A 30 17.37 12.43 -20.10
C ILE A 30 16.35 13.55 -20.29
N GLU A 31 15.73 13.97 -19.22
CA GLU A 31 14.68 15.01 -19.20
C GLU A 31 15.00 16.07 -18.16
N SER A 32 14.83 17.34 -18.51
CA SER A 32 15.00 18.49 -17.61
C SER A 32 14.21 19.67 -18.14
N GLN A 33 13.75 20.55 -17.21
CA GLN A 33 13.13 21.83 -17.53
C GLN A 33 14.03 23.03 -17.17
N GLU A 34 14.87 22.89 -16.15
CA GLU A 34 15.69 24.00 -15.60
C GLU A 34 17.21 23.75 -15.73
N LEU A 35 17.63 22.49 -15.93
CA LEU A 35 19.05 22.15 -15.93
C LEU A 35 19.64 22.16 -17.33
N LYS A 36 20.90 22.55 -17.42
CA LYS A 36 21.70 22.43 -18.64
C LYS A 36 22.19 20.99 -18.83
N THR A 37 22.67 20.70 -20.03
CA THR A 37 23.33 19.44 -20.32
C THR A 37 24.83 19.62 -20.51
N ILE A 38 25.59 18.64 -20.04
CA ILE A 38 27.03 18.51 -20.26
C ILE A 38 27.22 17.44 -21.35
N THR A 39 28.18 17.62 -22.26
CA THR A 39 28.53 16.62 -23.29
C THR A 39 29.94 16.11 -23.02
N VAL A 40 30.07 14.80 -22.79
CA VAL A 40 31.33 14.09 -22.59
C VAL A 40 31.31 12.82 -23.46
N ASP A 41 32.35 12.57 -24.23
CA ASP A 41 32.45 11.40 -25.11
C ASP A 41 31.25 11.23 -26.08
N ASN A 42 30.72 12.32 -26.59
CA ASN A 42 29.49 12.42 -27.40
C ASN A 42 28.20 11.98 -26.69
N LEU A 43 28.22 11.79 -25.40
CA LEU A 43 27.05 11.48 -24.56
C LEU A 43 26.64 12.71 -23.78
N LYS A 44 25.32 12.86 -23.54
CA LYS A 44 24.72 13.96 -22.81
C LYS A 44 24.41 13.54 -21.37
N PHE A 45 24.68 14.44 -20.43
CA PHE A 45 24.42 14.30 -19.00
C PHE A 45 23.72 15.57 -18.49
N LYS A 46 22.99 15.48 -17.40
CA LYS A 46 22.42 16.68 -16.74
C LYS A 46 23.47 17.32 -15.82
N ASP A 47 23.61 18.62 -15.89
CA ASP A 47 24.43 19.45 -14.98
C ASP A 47 23.60 19.75 -13.73
N MET A 48 23.57 18.81 -12.78
CA MET A 48 22.65 18.85 -11.65
C MET A 48 23.16 19.74 -10.50
N ASP A 49 24.46 19.86 -10.29
CA ASP A 49 25.05 20.80 -9.34
C ASP A 49 25.42 22.17 -9.95
N LYS A 50 25.18 22.33 -11.26
CA LYS A 50 25.33 23.58 -12.02
C LYS A 50 26.76 24.10 -12.10
N ASP A 51 27.75 23.20 -11.99
CA ASP A 51 29.18 23.56 -12.04
C ASP A 51 29.80 23.44 -13.46
N GLY A 52 29.05 22.92 -14.43
CA GLY A 52 29.46 22.73 -15.82
C GLY A 52 30.44 21.58 -16.04
N LYS A 53 30.60 20.67 -15.09
CA LYS A 53 31.49 19.50 -15.17
C LYS A 53 30.71 18.24 -14.85
N LEU A 54 31.06 17.14 -15.53
CA LEU A 54 30.45 15.85 -15.23
C LEU A 54 31.03 15.30 -13.93
N THR A 55 30.18 15.13 -12.94
CA THR A 55 30.50 14.52 -11.65
C THR A 55 30.01 13.07 -11.60
N PRO A 56 30.52 12.21 -10.68
CA PRO A 56 30.11 10.81 -10.63
C PRO A 56 28.60 10.61 -10.40
N TYR A 57 27.94 11.44 -9.59
CA TYR A 57 26.48 11.25 -9.37
C TYR A 57 25.63 11.65 -10.58
N GLU A 58 26.15 12.45 -11.48
CA GLU A 58 25.50 12.85 -12.75
C GLU A 58 25.75 11.83 -13.87
N ASP A 59 26.79 11.01 -13.73
CA ASP A 59 27.16 10.01 -14.72
C ASP A 59 26.26 8.78 -14.65
N TRP A 60 25.24 8.75 -15.52
CA TRP A 60 24.29 7.65 -15.59
C TRP A 60 24.90 6.29 -16.04
N ARG A 61 26.16 6.25 -16.45
CA ARG A 61 26.90 5.02 -16.77
C ARG A 61 27.35 4.27 -15.52
N LEU A 62 27.43 4.97 -14.36
CA LEU A 62 27.80 4.40 -13.09
C LEU A 62 26.62 3.70 -12.40
N THR A 63 26.93 2.78 -11.52
CA THR A 63 25.89 2.07 -10.74
C THR A 63 25.17 2.99 -9.77
N PRO A 64 23.90 2.67 -9.41
CA PRO A 64 23.16 3.41 -8.39
C PRO A 64 23.92 3.63 -7.08
N ALA A 65 24.69 2.61 -6.63
CA ALA A 65 25.46 2.69 -5.39
C ALA A 65 26.67 3.64 -5.49
N GLU A 66 27.38 3.65 -6.62
CA GLU A 66 28.50 4.57 -6.87
C GLU A 66 28.01 6.02 -6.92
N ARG A 67 26.92 6.28 -7.65
CA ARG A 67 26.31 7.60 -7.76
C ARG A 67 25.79 8.10 -6.40
N ALA A 68 25.09 7.25 -5.66
CA ALA A 68 24.58 7.58 -4.32
C ALA A 68 25.71 7.94 -3.35
N LYS A 69 26.83 7.23 -3.40
CA LYS A 69 28.00 7.50 -2.54
C LYS A 69 28.65 8.85 -2.86
N ASP A 70 28.78 9.20 -4.12
CA ASP A 70 29.33 10.51 -4.53
C ASP A 70 28.39 11.65 -4.14
N LEU A 71 27.08 11.50 -4.40
CA LEU A 71 26.07 12.50 -4.03
C LEU A 71 26.04 12.73 -2.51
N LEU A 72 26.04 11.65 -1.72
CA LEU A 72 26.09 11.73 -0.25
C LEU A 72 27.27 12.56 0.25
N ALA A 73 28.45 12.38 -0.35
CA ALA A 73 29.66 13.11 0.04
C ALA A 73 29.58 14.63 -0.27
N ARG A 74 28.64 15.05 -1.13
CA ARG A 74 28.42 16.46 -1.49
C ARG A 74 27.31 17.12 -0.65
N MET A 75 26.49 16.34 0.06
CA MET A 75 25.37 16.84 0.85
C MET A 75 25.81 17.48 2.15
N THR A 76 25.16 18.58 2.50
CA THR A 76 25.25 19.17 3.85
C THR A 76 24.42 18.33 4.85
N LEU A 77 24.67 18.53 6.15
CA LEU A 77 23.87 17.85 7.19
C LEU A 77 22.37 18.16 7.08
N GLU A 78 22.02 19.42 6.74
CA GLU A 78 20.64 19.85 6.55
C GLU A 78 19.99 19.12 5.36
N GLU A 79 20.70 18.95 4.25
CA GLU A 79 20.21 18.19 3.09
C GLU A 79 20.06 16.70 3.41
N LYS A 80 20.99 16.13 4.16
CA LYS A 80 20.89 14.74 4.64
C LYS A 80 19.69 14.55 5.57
N ALA A 81 19.49 15.42 6.53
CA ALA A 81 18.36 15.36 7.45
C ALA A 81 17.02 15.56 6.73
N GLY A 82 16.94 16.49 5.76
CA GLY A 82 15.76 16.68 4.91
C GLY A 82 15.42 15.47 4.06
N MET A 83 16.42 14.72 3.57
CA MET A 83 16.23 13.46 2.83
C MET A 83 15.55 12.38 3.67
N MET A 84 15.73 12.39 5.00
CA MET A 84 15.07 11.48 5.93
C MET A 84 13.61 11.84 6.20
N MET A 85 13.10 12.98 5.72
CA MET A 85 11.69 13.38 5.88
C MET A 85 10.85 12.91 4.70
N HIS A 86 9.65 12.40 5.00
CA HIS A 86 8.62 12.07 4.02
C HIS A 86 7.34 12.81 4.38
N GLY A 87 7.22 14.03 3.85
CA GLY A 87 6.13 14.95 4.17
C GLY A 87 4.87 14.75 3.34
N ASN A 88 3.88 15.61 3.55
CA ASN A 88 2.68 15.70 2.72
C ASN A 88 2.88 16.73 1.59
N ALA A 89 2.49 16.39 0.38
CA ALA A 89 2.34 17.36 -0.71
C ALA A 89 1.06 18.17 -0.46
N ARG A 90 1.18 19.27 0.32
CA ARG A 90 0.05 20.08 0.78
C ARG A 90 -0.76 20.64 -0.39
N SER A 91 -2.07 20.63 -0.26
CA SER A 91 -2.98 21.31 -1.19
C SER A 91 -3.28 22.74 -0.72
N LEU A 92 -3.99 23.51 -1.54
CA LEU A 92 -4.36 24.89 -1.18
C LEU A 92 -5.24 24.97 0.07
N ASN A 93 -6.01 23.92 0.36
CA ASN A 93 -7.04 23.93 1.41
C ASN A 93 -6.83 22.87 2.50
N ASP A 94 -5.84 21.97 2.35
CA ASP A 94 -5.62 20.88 3.28
C ASP A 94 -4.14 20.54 3.47
N GLU A 95 -3.71 20.49 4.73
CA GLU A 95 -2.34 20.14 5.11
C GLU A 95 -1.95 18.69 4.80
N LEU A 96 -2.92 17.78 4.75
CA LEU A 96 -2.71 16.39 4.36
C LEU A 96 -2.61 16.23 2.84
N GLY A 97 -3.01 17.26 2.07
CA GLY A 97 -2.87 17.30 0.62
C GLY A 97 -4.10 16.85 -0.17
N HIS A 98 -5.28 16.70 0.48
CA HIS A 98 -6.53 16.46 -0.24
C HIS A 98 -6.95 17.72 -1.00
N GLY A 99 -7.50 17.54 -2.19
CA GLY A 99 -7.98 18.64 -3.04
C GLY A 99 -7.57 18.51 -4.48
N ASP A 100 -7.76 19.59 -5.25
CA ASP A 100 -7.54 19.63 -6.69
C ASP A 100 -6.23 20.32 -7.11
N LYS A 101 -5.56 21.02 -6.19
CA LYS A 101 -4.32 21.77 -6.48
C LYS A 101 -3.34 21.75 -5.33
N TYR A 102 -2.06 21.55 -5.69
CA TYR A 102 -0.97 21.75 -4.74
C TYR A 102 -0.79 23.22 -4.35
N ASN A 103 -0.42 23.43 -3.09
CA ASN A 103 0.12 24.71 -2.62
C ASN A 103 1.62 24.79 -2.99
N LEU A 104 1.91 25.21 -4.23
CA LEU A 104 3.27 25.22 -4.77
C LEU A 104 4.25 26.09 -3.99
N GLU A 105 3.77 27.18 -3.36
CA GLU A 105 4.64 28.05 -2.55
C GLU A 105 5.11 27.33 -1.27
N GLU A 106 4.20 26.64 -0.57
CA GLU A 106 4.57 25.83 0.59
C GLU A 106 5.48 24.67 0.20
N ILE A 107 5.15 23.97 -0.88
CA ILE A 107 5.98 22.85 -1.35
C ILE A 107 7.37 23.34 -1.76
N LYS A 108 7.46 24.52 -2.41
CA LYS A 108 8.74 25.13 -2.74
C LYS A 108 9.56 25.44 -1.48
N ASN A 109 8.92 25.92 -0.43
CA ASN A 109 9.56 26.12 0.88
C ASN A 109 10.08 24.80 1.46
N LEU A 110 9.23 23.75 1.49
CA LEU A 110 9.62 22.41 1.98
C LEU A 110 10.85 21.86 1.23
N VAL A 111 10.87 21.98 -0.11
CA VAL A 111 11.94 21.44 -0.94
C VAL A 111 13.21 22.26 -0.87
N LEU A 112 13.12 23.59 -0.99
CA LEU A 112 14.29 24.46 -1.12
C LEU A 112 14.87 24.90 0.22
N ASN A 113 14.04 25.09 1.24
CA ASN A 113 14.49 25.56 2.56
C ASN A 113 14.61 24.41 3.57
N ASP A 114 13.59 23.56 3.70
CA ASP A 114 13.57 22.44 4.65
C ASP A 114 14.24 21.19 4.09
N LYS A 115 14.63 21.17 2.79
CA LYS A 115 15.33 20.10 2.08
C LYS A 115 14.57 18.77 2.01
N VAL A 116 13.25 18.79 2.21
CA VAL A 116 12.39 17.62 2.08
C VAL A 116 12.39 17.10 0.65
N ASN A 117 12.60 15.80 0.46
CA ASN A 117 12.78 15.22 -0.86
C ASN A 117 11.86 14.03 -1.15
N SER A 118 10.88 13.78 -0.29
CA SER A 118 9.84 12.76 -0.47
C SER A 118 8.51 13.29 0.03
N LEU A 119 7.46 13.17 -0.79
CA LEU A 119 6.13 13.70 -0.49
C LEU A 119 5.06 12.68 -0.88
N ILE A 120 4.07 12.47 0.00
CA ILE A 120 2.84 11.74 -0.37
C ILE A 120 1.84 12.69 -1.01
N THR A 121 1.20 12.26 -2.10
CA THR A 121 0.13 13.00 -2.77
C THR A 121 -1.25 12.39 -2.49
N ARG A 122 -2.24 13.28 -2.28
CA ARG A 122 -3.66 12.92 -2.10
C ARG A 122 -4.59 13.75 -3.00
N LEU A 123 -4.06 14.27 -4.13
CA LEU A 123 -4.87 15.02 -5.10
C LEU A 123 -6.02 14.18 -5.66
N GLU A 124 -7.14 14.85 -5.92
CA GLU A 124 -8.40 14.31 -6.45
C GLU A 124 -8.71 14.94 -7.80
N VAL A 125 -7.89 14.64 -8.81
CA VAL A 125 -7.92 15.27 -10.12
C VAL A 125 -7.86 14.23 -11.24
N SER A 126 -8.07 14.68 -12.48
CA SER A 126 -7.88 13.83 -13.65
C SER A 126 -6.43 13.32 -13.77
N PRO A 127 -6.19 12.19 -14.45
CA PRO A 127 -4.82 11.70 -14.68
C PRO A 127 -3.91 12.73 -15.38
N GLU A 128 -4.46 13.53 -16.30
CA GLU A 128 -3.73 14.60 -16.98
C GLU A 128 -3.25 15.67 -16.01
N ASP A 129 -4.19 16.21 -15.19
CA ASP A 129 -3.87 17.23 -14.18
C ASP A 129 -2.91 16.69 -13.12
N PHE A 130 -3.06 15.41 -12.76
CA PHE A 130 -2.18 14.74 -11.80
C PHE A 130 -0.73 14.71 -12.29
N ALA A 131 -0.52 14.23 -13.52
CA ALA A 131 0.81 14.20 -14.12
C ALA A 131 1.40 15.61 -14.31
N GLN A 132 0.56 16.57 -14.72
CA GLN A 132 0.98 17.95 -14.89
C GLN A 132 1.42 18.58 -13.57
N GLN A 133 0.67 18.40 -12.50
CA GLN A 133 1.01 18.95 -11.19
C GLN A 133 2.25 18.27 -10.59
N ASN A 134 2.40 16.95 -10.76
CA ASN A 134 3.61 16.24 -10.33
C ASN A 134 4.86 16.71 -11.10
N ASN A 135 4.73 17.04 -12.39
CA ASN A 135 5.82 17.66 -13.16
C ASN A 135 6.26 19.01 -12.57
N GLN A 136 5.32 19.81 -12.02
CA GLN A 136 5.65 21.06 -11.34
C GLN A 136 6.49 20.82 -10.07
N LEU A 137 6.20 19.75 -9.33
CA LEU A 137 7.01 19.35 -8.17
C LEU A 137 8.44 18.97 -8.58
N GLN A 138 8.61 18.22 -9.67
CA GLN A 138 9.93 17.88 -10.19
C GLN A 138 10.69 19.13 -10.67
N LYS A 139 10.00 20.06 -11.32
CA LYS A 139 10.59 21.34 -11.70
C LYS A 139 11.12 22.13 -10.49
N ILE A 140 10.38 22.16 -9.38
CA ILE A 140 10.84 22.78 -8.12
C ILE A 140 12.11 22.09 -7.61
N SER A 141 12.21 20.75 -7.69
CA SER A 141 13.39 20.02 -7.24
C SER A 141 14.66 20.37 -8.03
N GLU A 142 14.55 20.63 -9.32
CA GLU A 142 15.66 21.07 -10.17
C GLU A 142 16.25 22.44 -9.76
N LEU A 143 15.47 23.27 -9.03
CA LEU A 143 15.96 24.55 -8.52
C LEU A 143 16.86 24.38 -7.28
N SER A 144 16.83 23.25 -6.60
CA SER A 144 17.68 22.98 -5.44
C SER A 144 19.17 22.86 -5.83
N ARG A 145 20.06 22.94 -4.84
CA ARG A 145 21.53 22.96 -5.06
C ARG A 145 22.06 21.71 -5.79
N LEU A 146 21.53 20.54 -5.46
CA LEU A 146 21.95 19.24 -6.02
C LEU A 146 20.91 18.63 -6.96
N SER A 147 19.81 19.32 -7.20
CA SER A 147 18.73 18.95 -8.13
C SER A 147 18.24 17.51 -7.95
N ILE A 148 18.14 17.05 -6.70
CA ILE A 148 17.70 15.70 -6.37
C ILE A 148 16.21 15.57 -6.66
N PRO A 149 15.76 14.65 -7.55
CA PRO A 149 14.35 14.48 -7.88
C PRO A 149 13.50 14.09 -6.68
N LEU A 150 12.27 14.60 -6.60
CA LEU A 150 11.33 14.23 -5.54
C LEU A 150 10.83 12.79 -5.71
N THR A 151 10.78 12.02 -4.63
CA THR A 151 9.95 10.83 -4.56
C THR A 151 8.52 11.24 -4.30
N ILE A 152 7.61 10.87 -5.20
CA ILE A 152 6.18 11.08 -5.03
C ILE A 152 5.55 9.73 -4.70
N SER A 153 4.91 9.64 -3.53
CA SER A 153 4.26 8.43 -3.05
C SER A 153 2.74 8.57 -3.01
N VAL A 154 2.06 7.43 -2.97
CA VAL A 154 0.60 7.33 -2.81
C VAL A 154 0.23 6.15 -1.91
N ASP A 155 -0.90 6.26 -1.23
CA ASP A 155 -1.66 5.09 -0.78
C ASP A 155 -2.38 4.45 -1.97
N PRO A 156 -2.80 3.15 -1.89
CA PRO A 156 -3.50 2.48 -2.98
C PRO A 156 -4.74 3.23 -3.48
N ARG A 157 -4.92 3.31 -4.82
CA ARG A 157 -6.04 4.03 -5.47
C ARG A 157 -6.91 3.16 -6.37
N ASN A 158 -6.53 1.92 -6.56
CA ASN A 158 -7.08 1.04 -7.58
C ASN A 158 -8.19 0.09 -7.06
N THR A 159 -8.64 0.26 -5.82
CA THR A 159 -9.65 -0.62 -5.22
C THR A 159 -11.03 -0.05 -5.43
N PHE A 160 -11.96 -0.87 -5.94
CA PHE A 160 -13.38 -0.54 -5.94
C PHE A 160 -13.92 -0.69 -4.53
N TYR A 161 -14.39 0.40 -3.94
CA TYR A 161 -14.77 0.47 -2.54
C TYR A 161 -16.04 1.32 -2.35
N TYR A 162 -16.89 0.90 -1.42
CA TYR A 162 -18.03 1.66 -0.95
C TYR A 162 -17.66 2.34 0.36
N GLY A 163 -17.61 3.66 0.41
CA GLY A 163 -17.39 4.39 1.66
C GLY A 163 -16.35 5.50 1.63
N ASN A 164 -16.09 6.10 2.79
CA ASN A 164 -15.17 7.22 2.97
C ASN A 164 -13.72 6.76 3.03
N GLN A 165 -13.01 6.84 1.92
CA GLN A 165 -11.57 6.59 1.89
C GLN A 165 -10.75 7.86 2.15
N VAL A 166 -9.54 7.67 2.69
CA VAL A 166 -8.54 8.74 2.84
C VAL A 166 -7.93 9.12 1.49
N THR A 167 -8.07 8.28 0.47
CA THR A 167 -7.45 8.49 -0.85
C THR A 167 -8.46 8.32 -1.98
N SER A 168 -8.50 9.29 -2.91
CA SER A 168 -9.41 9.33 -4.06
C SER A 168 -9.03 8.35 -5.17
N LYS A 169 -10.04 7.92 -5.93
CA LYS A 169 -9.94 6.93 -7.03
C LYS A 169 -9.62 7.53 -8.41
N SER A 170 -9.62 8.82 -8.55
CA SER A 170 -9.39 9.66 -9.75
C SER A 170 -8.92 8.94 -11.02
N GLY A 171 -9.83 8.30 -11.75
CA GLY A 171 -9.60 7.75 -13.09
C GLY A 171 -8.80 6.43 -13.16
N PHE A 172 -8.32 5.89 -12.05
CA PHE A 172 -7.59 4.61 -12.03
C PHE A 172 -8.49 3.39 -12.34
N SER A 173 -7.89 2.32 -12.88
CA SER A 173 -8.57 1.03 -13.00
C SER A 173 -9.05 0.52 -11.64
N GLN A 174 -10.29 0.01 -11.57
CA GLN A 174 -10.95 -0.34 -10.32
C GLN A 174 -11.02 -1.86 -10.14
N TRP A 175 -10.27 -2.35 -9.16
CA TRP A 175 -10.12 -3.77 -8.83
C TRP A 175 -10.91 -4.14 -7.57
N PRO A 176 -11.15 -5.44 -7.30
CA PRO A 176 -11.65 -5.82 -5.99
C PRO A 176 -10.63 -5.47 -4.91
N GLY A 177 -11.06 -5.39 -3.68
CA GLY A 177 -10.16 -5.22 -2.52
C GLY A 177 -9.12 -6.34 -2.43
N THR A 178 -8.08 -6.12 -1.61
CA THR A 178 -7.04 -7.14 -1.37
C THR A 178 -7.61 -8.45 -0.85
N LEU A 179 -8.68 -8.42 -0.05
CA LEU A 179 -9.45 -9.60 0.35
C LEU A 179 -10.05 -10.35 -0.85
N GLY A 180 -10.55 -9.62 -1.86
CA GLY A 180 -11.07 -10.22 -3.09
C GLY A 180 -9.98 -10.83 -3.94
N MET A 181 -8.81 -10.20 -4.03
CA MET A 181 -7.65 -10.80 -4.67
C MET A 181 -7.18 -12.06 -3.93
N ALA A 182 -7.23 -12.06 -2.60
CA ALA A 182 -6.95 -13.23 -1.77
C ALA A 182 -8.00 -14.34 -1.95
N ALA A 183 -9.28 -13.99 -2.14
CA ALA A 183 -10.33 -14.95 -2.45
C ALA A 183 -10.10 -15.66 -3.81
N ILE A 184 -9.58 -14.96 -4.83
CA ILE A 184 -9.10 -15.59 -6.07
C ILE A 184 -7.92 -16.53 -5.78
N GLY A 185 -7.04 -16.14 -4.86
CA GLY A 185 -5.93 -16.95 -4.38
C GLY A 185 -4.83 -17.23 -5.41
N SER A 186 -4.72 -16.46 -6.47
CA SER A 186 -3.77 -16.64 -7.57
C SER A 186 -2.61 -15.66 -7.49
N GLU A 187 -1.38 -16.16 -7.30
CA GLU A 187 -0.18 -15.33 -7.33
C GLU A 187 0.03 -14.62 -8.67
N LYS A 188 -0.38 -15.28 -9.77
CA LYS A 188 -0.31 -14.70 -11.10
C LYS A 188 -1.24 -13.50 -11.24
N ASP A 189 -2.48 -13.60 -10.74
CA ASP A 189 -3.46 -12.53 -10.90
C ASP A 189 -3.12 -11.31 -10.02
N ILE A 190 -2.60 -11.53 -8.80
CA ILE A 190 -2.11 -10.42 -7.97
C ILE A 190 -0.81 -9.81 -8.51
N ASN A 191 0.02 -10.58 -9.21
CA ASN A 191 1.18 -10.03 -9.91
C ASN A 191 0.74 -9.15 -11.09
N GLU A 192 -0.27 -9.58 -11.87
CA GLU A 192 -0.85 -8.78 -12.96
C GLU A 192 -1.48 -7.48 -12.42
N TYR A 193 -2.20 -7.56 -11.30
CA TYR A 193 -2.68 -6.38 -10.57
C TYR A 193 -1.54 -5.42 -10.25
N GLY A 194 -0.48 -5.90 -9.56
CA GLY A 194 0.68 -5.08 -9.23
C GLY A 194 1.38 -4.49 -10.47
N HIS A 195 1.44 -5.24 -11.56
CA HIS A 195 2.03 -4.80 -12.83
C HIS A 195 1.22 -3.67 -13.48
N ILE A 196 -0.10 -3.75 -13.50
CA ILE A 196 -0.97 -2.72 -14.09
C ILE A 196 -0.92 -1.45 -13.26
N ILE A 197 -1.14 -1.53 -11.95
CA ILE A 197 -1.12 -0.33 -11.09
C ILE A 197 0.25 0.35 -11.08
N ARG A 198 1.35 -0.41 -11.18
CA ARG A 198 2.69 0.14 -11.37
C ARG A 198 2.77 1.02 -12.63
N GLN A 199 2.22 0.56 -13.74
CA GLN A 199 2.24 1.30 -15.00
C GLN A 199 1.40 2.59 -14.89
N GLU A 200 0.20 2.51 -14.28
CA GLU A 200 -0.63 3.67 -14.04
C GLU A 200 0.08 4.70 -13.15
N TYR A 201 0.69 4.26 -12.05
CA TYR A 201 1.42 5.14 -11.12
C TYR A 201 2.61 5.82 -11.80
N ARG A 202 3.40 5.05 -12.54
CA ARG A 202 4.55 5.63 -13.25
C ARG A 202 4.15 6.68 -14.28
N SER A 203 3.06 6.47 -15.02
CA SER A 203 2.58 7.44 -16.01
C SER A 203 2.19 8.80 -15.38
N LEU A 204 1.94 8.81 -14.07
CA LEU A 204 1.62 10.01 -13.29
C LEU A 204 2.83 10.60 -12.55
N GLY A 205 4.02 9.99 -12.65
CA GLY A 205 5.20 10.41 -11.90
C GLY A 205 5.23 9.91 -10.45
N VAL A 206 4.35 8.98 -10.09
CA VAL A 206 4.38 8.31 -8.79
C VAL A 206 5.44 7.21 -8.82
N THR A 207 6.38 7.25 -7.90
CA THR A 207 7.55 6.35 -7.85
C THR A 207 7.62 5.49 -6.60
N GLN A 208 6.70 5.69 -5.65
CA GLN A 208 6.58 4.87 -4.45
C GLN A 208 5.11 4.63 -4.09
N ALA A 209 4.77 3.40 -3.74
CA ALA A 209 3.45 3.00 -3.22
C ALA A 209 3.58 2.53 -1.77
N LEU A 210 2.73 3.09 -0.88
CA LEU A 210 2.68 2.72 0.54
C LEU A 210 1.84 1.45 0.71
N SER A 211 2.26 0.39 0.05
CA SER A 211 1.57 -0.91 -0.05
C SER A 211 2.54 -2.02 -0.49
N PRO A 212 2.16 -3.30 -0.30
CA PRO A 212 0.91 -3.83 0.27
C PRO A 212 0.91 -3.87 1.80
N MET A 213 -0.28 -4.08 2.39
CA MET A 213 -0.41 -4.54 3.77
C MET A 213 -0.12 -6.05 3.83
N ALA A 214 0.91 -6.42 4.61
CA ALA A 214 1.25 -7.81 4.91
C ALA A 214 0.77 -8.21 6.32
N ASP A 215 -0.09 -7.37 6.91
CA ASP A 215 -0.70 -7.65 8.20
C ASP A 215 -1.58 -8.88 8.10
N LEU A 216 -1.50 -9.76 9.10
CA LEU A 216 -2.34 -10.94 9.20
C LEU A 216 -3.62 -10.58 9.96
N GLY A 217 -4.78 -10.73 9.33
CA GLY A 217 -6.07 -10.38 9.92
C GLY A 217 -6.55 -11.42 10.93
N THR A 218 -6.02 -11.41 12.15
CA THR A 218 -6.37 -12.37 13.20
C THR A 218 -7.47 -11.88 14.14
N GLU A 219 -7.61 -10.56 14.35
CA GLU A 219 -8.74 -9.98 15.07
C GLU A 219 -9.84 -9.56 14.06
N PRO A 220 -10.97 -10.28 14.02
CA PRO A 220 -11.98 -10.07 12.96
C PRO A 220 -12.71 -8.72 13.05
N ARG A 221 -12.71 -8.07 14.23
CA ARG A 221 -13.33 -6.75 14.42
C ARG A 221 -12.42 -5.60 13.97
N TRP A 222 -11.15 -5.87 13.68
CA TRP A 222 -10.18 -4.83 13.34
C TRP A 222 -10.62 -4.01 12.12
N ALA A 223 -10.69 -2.68 12.28
CA ALA A 223 -11.22 -1.77 11.27
C ALA A 223 -10.41 -1.72 9.96
N ARG A 224 -9.15 -2.19 9.97
CA ARG A 224 -8.30 -2.24 8.77
C ARG A 224 -8.15 -3.65 8.19
N PHE A 225 -9.01 -4.56 8.58
CA PHE A 225 -9.04 -5.93 8.06
C PHE A 225 -9.13 -5.95 6.52
N GLU A 226 -9.88 -5.02 5.93
CA GLU A 226 -10.09 -4.85 4.49
C GLU A 226 -8.80 -4.73 3.66
N GLY A 227 -7.75 -4.12 4.23
CA GLY A 227 -6.47 -3.90 3.56
C GLY A 227 -5.56 -5.13 3.53
N THR A 228 -5.91 -6.18 4.28
CA THR A 228 -5.12 -7.42 4.41
C THR A 228 -5.38 -8.40 3.25
N PHE A 229 -4.68 -9.53 3.27
CA PHE A 229 -4.99 -10.68 2.44
C PHE A 229 -5.72 -11.79 3.22
N GLY A 230 -6.35 -11.43 4.35
CA GLY A 230 -7.09 -12.34 5.21
C GLY A 230 -6.27 -12.88 6.38
N GLU A 231 -6.72 -14.00 6.95
CA GLU A 231 -6.17 -14.54 8.19
C GLU A 231 -5.12 -15.67 7.99
N ASP A 232 -4.99 -16.23 6.80
CA ASP A 232 -4.04 -17.33 6.55
C ASP A 232 -2.66 -16.80 6.19
N PRO A 233 -1.61 -17.17 6.97
CA PRO A 233 -0.27 -16.61 6.78
C PRO A 233 0.38 -17.03 5.46
N GLU A 234 0.15 -18.25 4.95
CA GLU A 234 0.77 -18.72 3.70
C GLU A 234 0.07 -18.13 2.48
N LEU A 235 -1.26 -17.98 2.51
CA LEU A 235 -2.00 -17.25 1.48
C LEU A 235 -1.51 -15.79 1.44
N SER A 236 -1.46 -15.11 2.56
CA SER A 236 -0.98 -13.73 2.67
C SER A 236 0.46 -13.59 2.16
N LYS A 237 1.37 -14.50 2.53
CA LYS A 237 2.74 -14.55 2.01
C LYS A 237 2.77 -14.62 0.48
N LYS A 238 1.98 -15.52 -0.12
CA LYS A 238 1.87 -15.69 -1.57
C LYS A 238 1.38 -14.42 -2.26
N MET A 239 0.33 -13.80 -1.70
CA MET A 239 -0.27 -12.59 -2.26
C MET A 239 0.68 -11.39 -2.16
N VAL A 240 1.35 -11.20 -1.03
CA VAL A 240 2.37 -10.15 -0.80
C VAL A 240 3.51 -10.29 -1.81
N ARG A 241 4.04 -11.50 -2.01
CA ARG A 241 5.11 -11.77 -2.97
C ARG A 241 4.69 -11.41 -4.41
N GLY A 242 3.52 -11.86 -4.83
CA GLY A 242 3.00 -11.57 -6.17
C GLY A 242 2.78 -10.06 -6.40
N TYR A 243 2.15 -9.38 -5.44
CA TYR A 243 1.92 -7.94 -5.48
C TYR A 243 3.21 -7.16 -5.67
N ILE A 244 4.21 -7.40 -4.81
CA ILE A 244 5.49 -6.68 -4.84
C ILE A 244 6.26 -6.98 -6.12
N SER A 245 6.27 -8.22 -6.60
CA SER A 245 6.91 -8.58 -7.87
C SER A 245 6.31 -7.81 -9.05
N GLY A 246 4.98 -7.63 -9.09
CA GLY A 246 4.30 -6.81 -10.10
C GLY A 246 4.66 -5.32 -9.96
N MET A 247 4.59 -4.79 -8.73
CA MET A 247 4.88 -3.39 -8.42
C MET A 247 6.34 -3.01 -8.70
N GLN A 248 7.29 -3.86 -8.35
CA GLN A 248 8.72 -3.62 -8.57
C GLN A 248 9.24 -4.08 -9.93
N ASN A 249 8.36 -4.63 -10.79
CA ASN A 249 8.72 -5.12 -12.13
C ASN A 249 9.79 -6.23 -12.08
N GLY A 250 9.64 -7.17 -11.16
CA GLY A 250 10.54 -8.31 -11.01
C GLY A 250 10.81 -8.71 -9.57
N LYS A 251 11.70 -9.68 -9.39
CA LYS A 251 12.04 -10.27 -8.09
C LYS A 251 13.39 -9.78 -7.54
N ASP A 252 14.20 -9.13 -8.38
CA ASP A 252 15.59 -8.77 -8.06
C ASP A 252 15.73 -7.38 -7.43
N GLY A 253 14.63 -6.82 -6.93
CA GLY A 253 14.58 -5.46 -6.37
C GLY A 253 14.20 -4.42 -7.42
N LEU A 254 14.67 -3.17 -7.22
CA LEU A 254 14.28 -2.03 -8.04
C LEU A 254 15.04 -1.97 -9.37
N ASN A 255 14.34 -1.51 -10.41
CA ASN A 255 14.89 -1.14 -11.71
C ASN A 255 14.20 0.14 -12.23
N THR A 256 14.62 0.67 -13.36
CA THR A 256 14.11 1.93 -13.91
C THR A 256 12.63 1.91 -14.30
N GLN A 257 11.99 0.74 -14.32
CA GLN A 257 10.56 0.56 -14.59
C GLN A 257 9.74 0.30 -13.32
N SER A 258 10.38 0.19 -12.15
CA SER A 258 9.71 -0.12 -10.88
C SER A 258 8.95 1.08 -10.31
N VAL A 259 7.95 0.77 -9.48
CA VAL A 259 7.48 1.62 -8.38
C VAL A 259 7.95 0.95 -7.09
N SER A 260 8.59 1.71 -6.21
CA SER A 260 9.06 1.21 -4.92
C SER A 260 7.88 0.81 -4.05
N ALA A 261 7.81 -0.46 -3.65
CA ALA A 261 6.79 -0.95 -2.72
C ALA A 261 7.26 -0.74 -1.27
N VAL A 262 6.34 -0.30 -0.41
CA VAL A 262 6.55 -0.20 1.04
C VAL A 262 5.63 -1.21 1.71
N VAL A 263 6.16 -2.39 2.02
CA VAL A 263 5.38 -3.41 2.73
C VAL A 263 5.11 -2.98 4.17
N LYS A 264 3.86 -3.16 4.64
CA LYS A 264 3.42 -2.67 5.95
C LYS A 264 2.43 -3.63 6.62
N HIS A 265 2.26 -3.59 7.93
CA HIS A 265 3.01 -2.82 8.93
C HIS A 265 3.82 -3.80 9.81
N TRP A 266 5.10 -3.77 9.74
CA TRP A 266 5.99 -4.65 10.50
C TRP A 266 5.87 -4.36 12.01
N VAL A 267 5.38 -5.24 12.90
CA VAL A 267 4.75 -6.55 12.69
C VAL A 267 3.68 -6.75 13.76
N GLY A 268 2.64 -7.51 13.47
CA GLY A 268 1.64 -7.92 14.46
C GLY A 268 0.45 -6.98 14.62
N TYR A 269 0.23 -6.05 13.70
CA TYR A 269 -0.82 -5.05 13.76
C TYR A 269 -2.23 -5.66 13.78
N GLY A 270 -2.46 -6.74 13.01
CA GLY A 270 -3.77 -7.36 12.92
C GLY A 270 -4.26 -8.11 14.17
N ALA A 271 -3.42 -8.20 15.22
CA ALA A 271 -3.83 -8.65 16.55
C ALA A 271 -4.39 -7.50 17.43
N ALA A 272 -5.08 -6.54 16.81
CA ALA A 272 -5.59 -5.32 17.44
C ALA A 272 -6.49 -5.63 18.63
N GLU A 273 -6.12 -5.15 19.84
CA GLU A 273 -6.90 -5.39 21.09
C GLU A 273 -8.32 -4.85 20.92
N GLU A 274 -9.33 -5.71 21.09
CA GLU A 274 -10.76 -5.40 20.89
C GLU A 274 -11.13 -4.94 19.47
N GLY A 275 -10.27 -5.15 18.47
CA GLY A 275 -10.46 -4.68 17.11
C GLY A 275 -10.21 -3.18 16.91
N LEU A 276 -9.70 -2.48 17.93
CA LEU A 276 -9.47 -1.04 17.94
C LEU A 276 -8.15 -0.71 17.22
N ASP A 277 -8.17 0.36 16.42
CA ASP A 277 -7.06 0.70 15.53
C ASP A 277 -6.04 1.66 16.14
N SER A 278 -4.75 1.37 15.98
CA SER A 278 -3.65 2.12 16.60
C SER A 278 -3.31 3.46 15.94
N HIS A 279 -4.08 3.94 14.98
CA HIS A 279 -4.06 5.35 14.60
C HIS A 279 -4.66 6.27 15.69
N SER A 280 -5.25 5.70 16.72
CA SER A 280 -5.84 6.44 17.82
C SER A 280 -5.31 5.93 19.17
N PHE A 281 -5.28 6.83 20.16
CA PHE A 281 -4.79 6.51 21.49
C PHE A 281 -5.54 5.34 22.14
N TYR A 282 -6.85 5.24 21.92
CA TYR A 282 -7.69 4.18 22.46
C TYR A 282 -7.38 2.78 21.88
N GLY A 283 -6.81 2.71 20.66
CA GLY A 283 -6.49 1.46 19.96
C GLY A 283 -4.99 1.15 19.88
N LYS A 284 -4.14 1.76 20.72
CA LYS A 284 -2.68 1.67 20.60
C LYS A 284 -2.06 0.30 20.87
N TYR A 285 -2.84 -0.72 21.22
CA TYR A 285 -2.34 -2.05 21.57
C TYR A 285 -2.72 -3.12 20.56
N ALA A 286 -1.78 -4.00 20.27
CA ALA A 286 -2.02 -5.31 19.65
C ALA A 286 -1.78 -6.38 20.74
N LEU A 287 -2.75 -7.25 21.00
CA LEU A 287 -2.74 -8.19 22.11
C LEU A 287 -2.29 -9.59 21.67
N PHE A 288 -1.22 -10.08 22.28
CA PHE A 288 -0.71 -11.42 22.08
C PHE A 288 -1.01 -12.28 23.30
N THR A 289 -1.66 -13.42 23.07
CA THR A 289 -2.12 -14.33 24.12
C THR A 289 -1.30 -15.60 24.19
N GLN A 290 -0.58 -15.94 23.10
CA GLN A 290 0.22 -17.14 22.99
C GLN A 290 1.70 -16.83 22.78
N ASN A 291 2.58 -17.61 23.42
CA ASN A 291 4.01 -17.50 23.15
C ASN A 291 4.31 -17.86 21.69
N ASP A 292 5.21 -17.10 21.08
CA ASP A 292 5.64 -17.30 19.70
C ASP A 292 4.57 -17.10 18.60
N SER A 293 3.33 -16.72 18.92
CA SER A 293 2.29 -16.46 17.92
C SER A 293 2.67 -15.31 16.96
N LEU A 294 3.52 -14.37 17.40
CA LEU A 294 4.09 -13.33 16.55
C LEU A 294 4.79 -13.91 15.30
N LYS A 295 5.25 -15.17 15.33
CA LYS A 295 5.85 -15.84 14.18
C LYS A 295 4.86 -16.00 13.03
N GLN A 296 3.56 -16.22 13.32
CA GLN A 296 2.51 -16.30 12.30
C GLN A 296 2.37 -14.97 11.56
N HIS A 297 2.43 -13.85 12.28
CA HIS A 297 2.35 -12.51 11.72
C HIS A 297 3.60 -12.11 10.90
N ILE A 298 4.71 -12.78 11.08
CA ILE A 298 5.94 -12.56 10.30
C ILE A 298 5.89 -13.28 8.94
N ILE A 299 5.23 -14.44 8.84
CA ILE A 299 5.19 -15.26 7.62
C ILE A 299 4.82 -14.44 6.37
N PRO A 300 3.78 -13.59 6.35
CA PRO A 300 3.44 -12.78 5.18
C PRO A 300 4.60 -11.91 4.69
N PHE A 301 5.36 -11.30 5.61
CA PHE A 301 6.52 -10.46 5.27
C PHE A 301 7.67 -11.23 4.62
N THR A 302 7.80 -12.54 4.91
CA THR A 302 8.82 -13.36 4.24
C THR A 302 8.62 -13.40 2.73
N GLY A 303 7.35 -13.32 2.24
CA GLY A 303 7.04 -13.19 0.83
C GLY A 303 7.60 -11.89 0.21
N ALA A 304 7.60 -10.79 0.96
CA ALA A 304 8.22 -9.55 0.54
C ALA A 304 9.76 -9.64 0.48
N PHE A 305 10.35 -10.34 1.44
CA PHE A 305 11.81 -10.54 1.48
C PHE A 305 12.32 -11.41 0.34
N GLU A 306 11.55 -12.42 -0.08
CA GLU A 306 11.87 -13.29 -1.22
C GLU A 306 11.98 -12.54 -2.55
N VAL A 307 11.40 -11.34 -2.67
CA VAL A 307 11.40 -10.51 -3.88
C VAL A 307 12.11 -9.16 -3.67
N ASN A 308 12.97 -9.06 -2.66
CA ASN A 308 13.79 -7.89 -2.38
C ASN A 308 12.98 -6.60 -2.32
N VAL A 309 11.92 -6.56 -1.49
CA VAL A 309 11.09 -5.38 -1.32
C VAL A 309 11.92 -4.14 -0.94
N ALA A 310 11.59 -3.01 -1.57
CA ALA A 310 12.36 -1.78 -1.46
C ALA A 310 12.31 -1.15 -0.06
N ALA A 311 11.14 -1.15 0.57
CA ALA A 311 10.97 -0.54 1.89
C ALA A 311 9.98 -1.32 2.76
N ILE A 312 10.08 -1.11 4.07
CA ILE A 312 9.17 -1.65 5.07
C ILE A 312 8.78 -0.55 6.05
N MET A 313 7.52 -0.61 6.49
CA MET A 313 6.96 0.34 7.46
C MET A 313 6.60 -0.42 8.74
N PRO A 314 7.20 -0.04 9.90
CA PRO A 314 6.83 -0.61 11.20
C PRO A 314 5.43 -0.18 11.64
N THR A 315 4.74 -1.04 12.40
CA THR A 315 3.42 -0.72 12.97
C THR A 315 3.50 0.33 14.08
N TYR A 316 2.44 1.09 14.25
CA TYR A 316 2.25 1.94 15.44
C TYR A 316 2.13 1.14 16.73
N SER A 317 1.51 -0.05 16.64
CA SER A 317 1.03 -0.78 17.81
C SER A 317 2.12 -1.12 18.81
N ILE A 318 1.78 -0.99 20.08
CA ILE A 318 2.49 -1.62 21.20
C ILE A 318 2.07 -3.09 21.25
N LEU A 319 3.01 -4.00 21.07
CA LEU A 319 2.75 -5.44 21.11
C LEU A 319 2.63 -5.92 22.57
N LYS A 320 1.41 -5.85 23.11
CA LYS A 320 1.11 -6.21 24.50
C LYS A 320 1.28 -7.72 24.71
N ASN A 321 2.08 -8.10 25.69
CA ASN A 321 2.43 -9.48 26.05
C ASN A 321 3.17 -10.27 24.95
N ALA A 322 3.56 -9.67 23.85
CA ALA A 322 4.26 -10.37 22.78
C ALA A 322 5.62 -10.92 23.23
N GLN A 323 5.87 -12.16 22.85
CA GLN A 323 7.16 -12.83 23.07
C GLN A 323 7.50 -13.66 21.83
N ILE A 324 8.79 -13.66 21.45
CA ILE A 324 9.31 -14.48 20.36
C ILE A 324 10.68 -15.06 20.77
N ASN A 325 10.88 -16.37 20.60
CA ASN A 325 12.12 -17.07 20.98
C ASN A 325 12.57 -16.76 22.44
N ASN A 326 11.64 -16.72 23.37
CA ASN A 326 11.82 -16.33 24.78
C ASN A 326 12.25 -14.86 25.01
N HIS A 327 12.26 -14.01 23.96
CA HIS A 327 12.51 -12.59 24.09
C HIS A 327 11.16 -11.85 24.21
N LYS A 328 10.97 -11.10 25.30
CA LYS A 328 9.81 -10.22 25.48
C LYS A 328 9.99 -8.95 24.65
N ILE A 329 8.97 -8.58 23.92
CA ILE A 329 8.98 -7.35 23.14
C ILE A 329 8.78 -6.14 24.06
N ASP A 330 9.62 -5.12 23.90
CA ASP A 330 9.49 -3.87 24.65
C ASP A 330 8.15 -3.20 24.36
N PRO A 331 7.49 -2.59 25.39
CA PRO A 331 6.16 -2.01 25.26
C PRO A 331 6.19 -0.62 24.60
N VAL A 332 6.73 -0.56 23.38
CA VAL A 332 6.77 0.65 22.55
C VAL A 332 6.34 0.31 21.13
N GLY A 333 5.84 1.30 20.37
CA GLY A 333 5.54 1.13 18.95
C GLY A 333 6.75 0.59 18.18
N ALA A 334 6.50 -0.21 17.16
CA ALA A 334 7.56 -0.94 16.46
C ALA A 334 8.66 -0.02 15.88
N GLY A 335 8.32 1.22 15.50
CA GLY A 335 9.29 2.22 15.05
C GLY A 335 10.32 2.65 16.09
N PHE A 336 10.09 2.36 17.37
CA PHE A 336 10.99 2.64 18.50
C PHE A 336 11.64 1.38 19.08
N ASN A 337 11.35 0.20 18.51
CA ASN A 337 11.73 -1.09 19.07
C ASN A 337 13.00 -1.62 18.39
N ASN A 338 14.13 -1.59 19.13
CA ASN A 338 15.42 -2.03 18.61
C ASN A 338 15.42 -3.52 18.21
N TYR A 339 14.82 -4.38 19.04
CA TYR A 339 14.80 -5.81 18.76
C TYR A 339 14.02 -6.13 17.47
N LEU A 340 12.84 -5.54 17.28
CA LEU A 340 12.03 -5.77 16.07
C LEU A 340 12.72 -5.29 14.80
N LEU A 341 13.45 -4.16 14.85
CA LEU A 341 14.02 -3.55 13.65
C LEU A 341 15.47 -3.99 13.36
N LYS A 342 16.30 -4.20 14.38
CA LYS A 342 17.69 -4.66 14.18
C LYS A 342 17.80 -6.17 14.29
N ASP A 343 17.57 -6.73 15.48
CA ASP A 343 17.87 -8.13 15.73
C ASP A 343 16.99 -9.06 14.89
N LEU A 344 15.70 -8.73 14.77
CA LEU A 344 14.75 -9.54 14.02
C LEU A 344 14.78 -9.20 12.53
N LEU A 345 14.46 -7.96 12.16
CA LEU A 345 14.30 -7.59 10.73
C LEU A 345 15.66 -7.57 9.99
N ARG A 346 16.67 -6.87 10.53
CA ARG A 346 17.97 -6.75 9.86
C ARG A 346 18.83 -8.00 10.03
N ASP A 347 18.99 -8.52 11.27
CA ASP A 347 19.97 -9.55 11.55
C ASP A 347 19.41 -10.96 11.31
N THR A 348 18.13 -11.22 11.63
CA THR A 348 17.53 -12.54 11.40
C THR A 348 17.02 -12.66 9.97
N TYR A 349 16.17 -11.75 9.52
CA TYR A 349 15.53 -11.82 8.19
C TYR A 349 16.35 -11.17 7.07
N LYS A 350 17.50 -10.53 7.39
CA LYS A 350 18.44 -9.96 6.41
C LYS A 350 17.80 -8.92 5.48
N PHE A 351 16.76 -8.23 5.93
CA PHE A 351 16.13 -7.18 5.16
C PHE A 351 17.13 -6.05 4.83
N LYS A 352 17.20 -5.64 3.56
CA LYS A 352 18.17 -4.65 3.05
C LYS A 352 17.57 -3.33 2.61
N GLY A 353 16.23 -3.27 2.49
CA GLY A 353 15.52 -2.07 2.04
C GLY A 353 15.50 -0.95 3.08
N VAL A 354 14.81 0.13 2.77
CA VAL A 354 14.63 1.28 3.68
C VAL A 354 13.59 0.94 4.76
N ILE A 355 13.87 1.27 6.01
CA ILE A 355 12.88 1.27 7.10
C ILE A 355 12.31 2.67 7.20
N MET A 356 11.06 2.84 6.78
CA MET A 356 10.32 4.09 6.84
C MET A 356 9.29 4.01 7.96
N SER A 357 9.29 4.97 8.90
CA SER A 357 8.26 5.00 9.94
C SER A 357 6.87 5.17 9.36
N ASP A 358 5.86 4.74 10.07
CA ASP A 358 4.50 5.21 9.83
C ASP A 358 4.36 6.70 10.17
N TRP A 359 3.19 7.30 9.90
CA TRP A 359 2.99 8.77 9.95
C TRP A 359 3.01 9.30 11.38
N ASN A 360 3.66 10.44 11.57
CA ASN A 360 3.61 11.24 12.81
C ASN A 360 4.07 10.55 14.10
N ILE A 361 4.88 9.48 14.05
CA ILE A 361 5.29 8.77 15.27
C ILE A 361 6.13 9.64 16.22
N THR A 362 6.78 10.68 15.72
CA THR A 362 7.61 11.58 16.53
C THR A 362 6.86 12.80 17.06
N LYS A 363 5.64 13.08 16.58
CA LYS A 363 4.81 14.19 17.06
C LYS A 363 4.20 13.90 18.44
N ASP A 364 3.83 14.98 19.14
CA ASP A 364 3.16 14.85 20.42
C ASP A 364 1.72 14.35 20.29
N CYS A 365 1.28 13.53 21.25
CA CYS A 365 -0.10 13.19 21.48
C CYS A 365 -0.65 14.12 22.56
N ASN A 366 -1.39 15.13 22.15
CA ASN A 366 -1.97 16.16 23.03
C ASN A 366 -3.32 15.70 23.61
N GLU A 367 -4.01 16.61 24.31
CA GLU A 367 -5.32 16.36 24.93
C GLU A 367 -6.36 15.89 23.90
N VAL A 368 -6.37 16.44 22.68
CA VAL A 368 -7.28 16.05 21.60
C VAL A 368 -6.94 14.65 21.08
N CYS A 369 -5.66 14.30 21.02
CA CYS A 369 -5.22 12.95 20.68
C CYS A 369 -5.75 11.90 21.67
N ILE A 370 -5.73 12.23 22.97
CA ILE A 370 -6.15 11.31 24.05
C ILE A 370 -7.68 11.20 24.14
N ASN A 371 -8.39 12.34 24.10
CA ASN A 371 -9.82 12.42 24.41
C ASN A 371 -10.71 12.62 23.17
N GLY A 372 -10.09 12.79 22.00
CA GLY A 372 -10.81 13.14 20.76
C GLY A 372 -11.16 14.62 20.68
N SER A 373 -11.62 15.04 19.53
CA SER A 373 -12.03 16.43 19.27
C SER A 373 -13.28 16.79 20.07
N PRO A 374 -13.38 18.03 20.60
CA PRO A 374 -14.60 18.51 21.24
C PRO A 374 -15.80 18.49 20.27
N GLN A 375 -17.00 18.43 20.84
CA GLN A 375 -18.23 18.47 20.04
C GLN A 375 -18.28 19.68 19.10
N GLY A 376 -18.56 19.44 17.83
CA GLY A 376 -18.64 20.50 16.80
C GLY A 376 -17.28 20.90 16.20
N VAL A 377 -16.19 20.31 16.66
CA VAL A 377 -14.86 20.50 16.08
C VAL A 377 -14.47 19.29 15.23
N ALA A 378 -14.11 19.52 13.96
CA ALA A 378 -13.70 18.44 13.07
C ALA A 378 -12.41 17.77 13.59
N PRO A 379 -12.37 16.42 13.69
CA PRO A 379 -11.18 15.71 14.13
C PRO A 379 -10.00 15.92 13.17
N LYS A 380 -8.77 16.02 13.73
CA LYS A 380 -7.51 16.11 12.98
C LYS A 380 -6.62 14.92 13.30
N ALA A 381 -5.72 14.61 12.36
CA ALA A 381 -4.68 13.60 12.59
C ALA A 381 -3.61 14.15 13.56
N GLU A 382 -3.36 13.43 14.63
CA GLU A 382 -2.44 13.82 15.72
C GLU A 382 -1.13 13.00 15.67
N GLY A 383 -0.27 13.16 16.67
CA GLY A 383 0.91 12.33 16.86
C GLY A 383 0.58 10.94 17.40
N MET A 384 1.42 9.97 17.08
CA MET A 384 1.23 8.56 17.46
C MET A 384 2.48 7.96 18.11
N PRO A 385 3.00 8.58 19.19
CA PRO A 385 4.25 8.18 19.84
C PRO A 385 4.06 7.07 20.87
N TRP A 386 3.40 5.97 20.50
CA TRP A 386 2.94 4.98 21.47
C TRP A 386 4.07 4.32 22.26
N GLY A 387 3.96 4.41 23.59
CA GLY A 387 4.93 3.90 24.56
C GLY A 387 6.17 4.77 24.76
N VAL A 388 6.20 5.97 24.15
CA VAL A 388 7.24 6.99 24.31
C VAL A 388 6.64 8.40 24.40
N GLU A 389 5.41 8.50 24.87
CA GLU A 389 4.67 9.75 25.01
C GLU A 389 5.37 10.75 25.93
N ASP A 390 6.12 10.27 26.91
CA ASP A 390 6.89 11.03 27.90
C ASP A 390 8.21 11.61 27.36
N LEU A 391 8.69 11.14 26.21
CA LEU A 391 9.90 11.66 25.57
C LEU A 391 9.60 12.94 24.78
N THR A 392 10.58 13.83 24.68
CA THR A 392 10.53 14.97 23.77
C THR A 392 10.57 14.53 22.31
N VAL A 393 10.15 15.40 21.39
CA VAL A 393 10.24 15.16 19.94
C VAL A 393 11.67 14.78 19.51
N GLU A 394 12.69 15.48 20.03
CA GLU A 394 14.11 15.19 19.76
C GLU A 394 14.49 13.78 20.22
N GLU A 395 14.12 13.39 21.45
CA GLU A 395 14.41 12.07 21.99
C GLU A 395 13.70 10.94 21.21
N ARG A 396 12.48 11.19 20.71
CA ARG A 396 11.77 10.24 19.84
C ARG A 396 12.48 10.05 18.50
N PHE A 397 12.95 11.12 17.86
CA PHE A 397 13.78 11.00 16.65
C PHE A 397 15.06 10.19 16.93
N ILE A 398 15.78 10.52 17.99
CA ILE A 398 16.99 9.81 18.38
C ILE A 398 16.69 8.32 18.62
N LYS A 399 15.65 8.01 19.41
CA LYS A 399 15.26 6.62 19.72
C LYS A 399 14.89 5.83 18.47
N ALA A 400 14.11 6.40 17.57
CA ALA A 400 13.71 5.76 16.31
C ALA A 400 14.91 5.53 15.37
N ILE A 401 15.81 6.49 15.23
CA ILE A 401 17.04 6.34 14.42
C ILE A 401 17.95 5.26 15.04
N LEU A 402 18.14 5.28 16.34
CA LEU A 402 18.90 4.25 17.04
C LEU A 402 18.24 2.86 16.93
N ALA A 403 16.92 2.77 16.84
CA ALA A 403 16.21 1.53 16.57
C ALA A 403 16.37 1.05 15.11
N GLY A 404 16.71 1.92 14.17
CA GLY A 404 16.98 1.57 12.78
C GLY A 404 16.07 2.24 11.74
N VAL A 405 15.19 3.16 12.14
CA VAL A 405 14.37 3.97 11.22
C VAL A 405 15.28 4.89 10.39
N GLN A 406 15.06 4.89 9.08
CA GLN A 406 15.86 5.62 8.10
C GLN A 406 15.10 6.77 7.43
N GLN A 407 13.76 6.72 7.42
CA GLN A 407 12.90 7.76 6.87
C GLN A 407 11.65 7.92 7.75
N PHE A 408 11.18 9.15 7.92
CA PHE A 408 10.09 9.51 8.82
C PHE A 408 8.86 9.98 8.04
N GLY A 409 7.75 9.25 8.18
CA GLY A 409 6.47 9.56 7.57
C GLY A 409 5.71 10.68 8.29
N GLY A 410 5.03 11.54 7.52
CA GLY A 410 4.12 12.58 8.02
C GLY A 410 4.80 13.80 8.64
N VAL A 411 6.13 13.89 8.60
CA VAL A 411 6.91 15.01 9.16
C VAL A 411 7.82 15.62 8.11
N SER A 412 8.09 16.92 8.26
CA SER A 412 8.92 17.68 7.33
C SER A 412 9.98 18.55 8.03
N ASP A 413 9.90 18.71 9.36
CA ASP A 413 10.92 19.47 10.11
C ASP A 413 12.13 18.57 10.41
N SER A 414 13.22 18.81 9.68
CA SER A 414 14.50 18.12 9.86
C SER A 414 15.45 18.79 10.85
N SER A 415 15.11 19.98 11.35
CA SER A 415 15.96 20.79 12.25
C SER A 415 16.30 20.05 13.54
N THR A 416 15.37 19.22 14.03
CA THR A 416 15.55 18.37 15.22
C THR A 416 16.70 17.37 15.04
N ILE A 417 16.80 16.69 13.88
CA ILE A 417 17.91 15.77 13.59
C ILE A 417 19.23 16.53 13.47
N VAL A 418 19.22 17.69 12.79
CA VAL A 418 20.41 18.55 12.68
C VAL A 418 20.91 18.98 14.05
N SER A 419 20.00 19.38 14.94
CA SER A 419 20.31 19.76 16.32
C SER A 419 20.93 18.61 17.11
N ALA A 420 20.35 17.41 17.02
CA ALA A 420 20.82 16.21 17.71
C ALA A 420 22.26 15.82 17.28
N VAL A 421 22.57 15.93 15.96
CA VAL A 421 23.91 15.67 15.45
C VAL A 421 24.89 16.75 15.92
N LYS A 422 24.56 18.04 15.77
CA LYS A 422 25.43 19.17 16.18
C LYS A 422 25.72 19.19 17.69
N SER A 423 24.81 18.66 18.50
CA SER A 423 24.98 18.52 19.95
C SER A 423 25.64 17.20 20.37
N ASN A 424 26.12 16.37 19.43
CA ASN A 424 26.70 15.06 19.64
C ASN A 424 25.78 14.05 20.38
N LYS A 425 24.47 14.22 20.30
CA LYS A 425 23.49 13.23 20.79
C LYS A 425 23.25 12.09 19.78
N LEU A 426 23.57 12.34 18.50
CA LEU A 426 23.41 11.40 17.40
C LEU A 426 24.66 11.40 16.50
N ASP A 427 25.17 10.20 16.15
CA ASP A 427 26.30 10.06 15.21
C ASP A 427 25.83 10.32 13.77
N GLU A 428 26.48 11.27 13.06
CA GLU A 428 26.19 11.59 11.66
C GLU A 428 26.29 10.36 10.73
N LYS A 429 27.11 9.36 11.08
CA LYS A 429 27.21 8.12 10.30
C LYS A 429 25.89 7.34 10.19
N LEU A 430 25.00 7.47 11.17
CA LEU A 430 23.67 6.87 11.11
C LEU A 430 22.81 7.59 10.07
N ILE A 431 22.93 8.91 10.00
CA ILE A 431 22.28 9.73 8.98
C ILE A 431 22.83 9.39 7.60
N ASP A 432 24.16 9.30 7.45
CA ASP A 432 24.81 8.91 6.19
C ASP A 432 24.33 7.55 5.70
N SER A 433 24.22 6.56 6.58
CA SER A 433 23.72 5.22 6.24
C SER A 433 22.26 5.26 5.77
N ALA A 434 21.40 6.03 6.43
CA ALA A 434 19.99 6.20 6.04
C ALA A 434 19.87 6.86 4.67
N VAL A 435 20.56 7.97 4.46
CA VAL A 435 20.54 8.73 3.21
C VAL A 435 21.12 7.94 2.04
N LEU A 436 22.20 7.20 2.26
CA LEU A 436 22.78 6.32 1.23
C LEU A 436 21.78 5.29 0.72
N ALA A 437 20.99 4.68 1.62
CA ALA A 437 19.97 3.71 1.25
C ALA A 437 18.84 4.36 0.42
N ILE A 438 18.36 5.55 0.82
CA ILE A 438 17.31 6.29 0.11
C ILE A 438 17.79 6.73 -1.27
N LEU A 439 19.00 7.32 -1.38
CA LEU A 439 19.60 7.76 -2.64
C LEU A 439 19.79 6.59 -3.60
N THR A 440 20.28 5.43 -3.10
CA THR A 440 20.46 4.24 -3.93
C THR A 440 19.16 3.80 -4.59
N GLN A 441 18.03 3.87 -3.89
CA GLN A 441 16.71 3.57 -4.46
C GLN A 441 16.30 4.60 -5.52
N LYS A 442 16.50 5.90 -5.29
CA LYS A 442 16.18 6.95 -6.25
C LYS A 442 16.96 6.78 -7.57
N PHE A 443 18.24 6.42 -7.50
CA PHE A 443 19.04 6.12 -8.68
C PHE A 443 18.57 4.84 -9.37
N ALA A 444 18.28 3.79 -8.64
CA ALA A 444 17.78 2.52 -9.19
C ALA A 444 16.44 2.69 -9.94
N LEU A 445 15.57 3.60 -9.48
CA LEU A 445 14.29 3.95 -10.11
C LEU A 445 14.44 4.82 -11.37
N GLY A 446 15.65 5.31 -11.72
CA GLY A 446 15.90 6.19 -12.86
C GLY A 446 15.29 7.60 -12.70
N GLN A 447 14.98 8.01 -11.45
CA GLN A 447 14.35 9.32 -11.21
C GLN A 447 15.24 10.50 -11.65
N PHE A 448 16.55 10.34 -11.58
CA PHE A 448 17.51 11.38 -11.97
C PHE A 448 17.52 11.65 -13.48
N GLU A 449 17.31 10.64 -14.30
CA GLU A 449 17.32 10.77 -15.77
C GLU A 449 15.97 11.24 -16.31
N THR A 450 14.86 10.60 -15.88
CA THR A 450 13.50 10.82 -16.42
C THR A 450 12.48 11.13 -15.33
N PRO A 451 12.53 12.31 -14.68
CA PRO A 451 11.61 12.69 -13.63
C PRO A 451 10.22 13.16 -14.12
N TYR A 452 10.08 13.45 -15.42
CA TYR A 452 8.86 14.03 -16.00
C TYR A 452 8.02 12.99 -16.73
N ASN A 453 6.73 13.28 -16.85
CA ASN A 453 5.76 12.46 -17.55
C ASN A 453 4.97 13.30 -18.55
N ASP A 454 4.44 12.67 -19.62
CA ASP A 454 3.56 13.32 -20.57
C ASP A 454 2.11 13.30 -20.04
N PRO A 455 1.50 14.44 -19.69
CA PRO A 455 0.15 14.50 -19.17
C PRO A 455 -0.90 13.95 -20.14
N THR A 456 -0.73 14.19 -21.45
CA THR A 456 -1.67 13.71 -22.48
C THR A 456 -1.62 12.19 -22.63
N GLU A 457 -0.42 11.59 -22.55
CA GLU A 457 -0.32 10.12 -22.54
C GLU A 457 -0.84 9.52 -21.23
N ALA A 458 -0.63 10.17 -20.08
CA ALA A 458 -1.18 9.74 -18.81
C ALA A 458 -2.71 9.62 -18.84
N SER A 459 -3.40 10.60 -19.45
CA SER A 459 -4.87 10.58 -19.56
C SER A 459 -5.41 9.44 -20.43
N LYS A 460 -4.63 8.97 -21.41
CA LYS A 460 -5.01 7.83 -22.26
C LYS A 460 -4.66 6.48 -21.63
N PHE A 461 -3.71 6.49 -20.70
CA PHE A 461 -3.13 5.27 -20.18
C PHE A 461 -3.80 4.82 -18.87
N VAL A 462 -4.00 5.75 -17.91
CA VAL A 462 -4.58 5.45 -16.61
C VAL A 462 -6.05 5.07 -16.76
N GLY A 463 -6.47 3.97 -16.16
CA GLY A 463 -7.85 3.46 -16.22
C GLY A 463 -8.34 3.13 -17.63
N ASN A 464 -7.45 2.88 -18.58
CA ASN A 464 -7.86 2.56 -19.93
C ASN A 464 -8.76 1.32 -19.99
N GLN A 465 -9.50 1.17 -21.10
CA GLN A 465 -10.48 0.11 -21.28
C GLN A 465 -9.88 -1.30 -21.08
N GLN A 466 -8.67 -1.55 -21.52
CA GLN A 466 -8.01 -2.85 -21.36
C GLN A 466 -7.74 -3.16 -19.89
N PHE A 467 -7.20 -2.19 -19.13
CA PHE A 467 -6.93 -2.35 -17.71
C PHE A 467 -8.23 -2.53 -16.93
N GLN A 468 -9.27 -1.75 -17.26
CA GLN A 468 -10.57 -1.90 -16.61
C GLN A 468 -11.24 -3.25 -16.92
N GLN A 469 -11.09 -3.79 -18.13
CA GLN A 469 -11.60 -5.13 -18.47
C GLN A 469 -10.91 -6.23 -17.65
N ILE A 470 -9.58 -6.12 -17.44
CA ILE A 470 -8.84 -7.06 -16.59
C ILE A 470 -9.29 -6.93 -15.12
N ALA A 471 -9.45 -5.69 -14.66
CA ALA A 471 -9.95 -5.42 -13.32
C ALA A 471 -11.39 -5.94 -13.11
N ASN A 472 -12.29 -5.77 -14.07
CA ASN A 472 -13.65 -6.31 -14.03
C ASN A 472 -13.64 -7.86 -13.98
N LYS A 473 -12.73 -8.50 -14.72
CA LYS A 473 -12.54 -9.95 -14.65
C LYS A 473 -12.08 -10.37 -13.25
N ALA A 474 -11.20 -9.62 -12.62
CA ALA A 474 -10.79 -9.88 -11.24
C ALA A 474 -11.96 -9.69 -10.27
N GLN A 475 -12.78 -8.63 -10.41
CA GLN A 475 -14.00 -8.44 -9.63
C GLN A 475 -14.96 -9.64 -9.79
N PHE A 476 -15.20 -10.08 -11.04
CA PHE A 476 -16.05 -11.24 -11.34
C PHE A 476 -15.53 -12.52 -10.66
N ASN A 477 -14.24 -12.78 -10.72
CA ASN A 477 -13.62 -13.97 -10.17
C ASN A 477 -13.44 -13.93 -8.63
N SER A 478 -13.56 -12.75 -7.99
CA SER A 478 -13.36 -12.60 -6.55
C SER A 478 -14.59 -12.96 -5.71
N MET A 479 -15.77 -13.05 -6.34
CA MET A 479 -17.03 -13.33 -5.61
C MET A 479 -17.09 -14.79 -5.15
N VAL A 480 -17.46 -14.99 -3.88
CA VAL A 480 -17.57 -16.31 -3.24
C VAL A 480 -19.04 -16.67 -3.05
N LEU A 481 -19.44 -17.80 -3.59
CA LEU A 481 -20.77 -18.37 -3.37
C LEU A 481 -20.80 -19.09 -2.03
N LEU A 482 -21.56 -18.58 -1.06
CA LEU A 482 -21.70 -19.15 0.27
C LEU A 482 -22.89 -20.12 0.39
N GLU A 483 -24.02 -19.76 -0.22
CA GLU A 483 -25.23 -20.59 -0.26
C GLU A 483 -25.85 -20.53 -1.65
N ASN A 484 -26.49 -21.64 -2.09
CA ASN A 484 -27.23 -21.72 -3.35
C ASN A 484 -28.33 -22.79 -3.26
N GLU A 485 -29.39 -22.48 -2.53
CA GLU A 485 -30.50 -23.40 -2.34
C GLU A 485 -31.28 -23.59 -3.63
N GLN A 486 -31.72 -24.82 -3.90
CA GLN A 486 -32.51 -25.18 -5.08
C GLN A 486 -31.93 -24.72 -6.42
N GLN A 487 -30.62 -24.49 -6.49
CA GLN A 487 -29.94 -23.95 -7.68
C GLN A 487 -30.54 -22.60 -8.15
N THR A 488 -30.74 -21.67 -7.20
CA THR A 488 -31.24 -20.32 -7.47
C THR A 488 -30.33 -19.54 -8.41
N LEU A 489 -29.01 -19.79 -8.34
CA LEU A 489 -28.01 -19.27 -9.27
C LEU A 489 -27.48 -20.39 -10.17
N PRO A 490 -27.17 -20.10 -11.49
CA PRO A 490 -27.31 -18.79 -12.15
C PRO A 490 -28.77 -18.39 -12.36
N LEU A 491 -29.02 -17.08 -12.40
CA LEU A 491 -30.34 -16.53 -12.73
C LEU A 491 -30.65 -16.73 -14.21
N ASP A 492 -31.90 -17.09 -14.53
CA ASP A 492 -32.41 -17.05 -15.90
C ASP A 492 -32.57 -15.61 -16.38
N THR A 493 -32.27 -15.35 -17.65
CA THR A 493 -32.27 -14.02 -18.25
C THR A 493 -33.67 -13.42 -18.44
N ASP A 494 -34.74 -14.23 -18.36
CA ASP A 494 -36.15 -13.80 -18.48
C ASP A 494 -36.75 -13.39 -17.13
N LYS A 495 -36.04 -13.58 -16.02
CA LYS A 495 -36.53 -13.24 -14.69
C LYS A 495 -36.66 -11.74 -14.48
N LYS A 496 -37.78 -11.34 -13.84
CA LYS A 496 -38.01 -9.99 -13.34
C LYS A 496 -37.36 -9.84 -11.97
N VAL A 497 -36.49 -8.85 -11.83
CA VAL A 497 -35.66 -8.64 -10.62
C VAL A 497 -36.11 -7.39 -9.88
N TYR A 498 -36.38 -7.53 -8.59
CA TYR A 498 -36.52 -6.40 -7.68
C TYR A 498 -35.15 -6.13 -6.99
N LEU A 499 -34.73 -4.86 -6.98
CA LEU A 499 -33.46 -4.43 -6.41
C LEU A 499 -33.65 -3.79 -5.02
N HIS A 500 -32.99 -4.29 -4.00
CA HIS A 500 -32.91 -3.69 -2.68
C HIS A 500 -31.46 -3.31 -2.33
N GLY A 501 -31.22 -2.12 -1.74
CA GLY A 501 -29.90 -1.66 -1.33
C GLY A 501 -28.99 -1.18 -2.47
N PHE A 502 -29.52 -1.01 -3.69
CA PHE A 502 -28.78 -0.47 -4.82
C PHE A 502 -29.00 1.04 -4.97
N MET A 503 -27.98 1.75 -5.44
CA MET A 503 -28.13 3.17 -5.78
C MET A 503 -29.06 3.35 -7.00
N ALA A 504 -29.67 4.55 -7.16
CA ALA A 504 -30.59 4.82 -8.26
C ALA A 504 -29.93 4.65 -9.65
N GLU A 505 -28.64 4.94 -9.75
CA GLU A 505 -27.85 4.80 -10.98
C GLU A 505 -27.75 3.34 -11.44
N ALA A 506 -27.72 2.37 -10.52
CA ALA A 506 -27.67 0.94 -10.83
C ALA A 506 -28.83 0.50 -11.71
N LYS A 507 -30.09 0.96 -11.44
CA LYS A 507 -31.27 0.67 -12.25
C LYS A 507 -31.09 1.11 -13.71
N ASN A 508 -30.49 2.28 -13.94
CA ASN A 508 -30.22 2.79 -15.27
C ASN A 508 -29.11 2.02 -16.01
N GLN A 509 -28.06 1.61 -15.31
CA GLN A 509 -26.96 0.83 -15.87
C GLN A 509 -27.40 -0.58 -16.26
N LEU A 510 -28.32 -1.17 -15.48
CA LEU A 510 -28.75 -2.56 -15.64
C LEU A 510 -29.98 -2.74 -16.55
N LYS A 511 -30.76 -1.68 -16.85
CA LYS A 511 -32.05 -1.76 -17.56
C LYS A 511 -32.02 -2.49 -18.92
N ASN A 512 -30.87 -2.51 -19.59
CA ASN A 512 -30.69 -3.19 -20.87
C ASN A 512 -30.15 -4.63 -20.72
N LYS A 513 -29.87 -5.05 -19.50
CA LYS A 513 -29.28 -6.35 -19.17
C LYS A 513 -30.23 -7.24 -18.39
N VAL A 514 -31.12 -6.61 -17.61
CA VAL A 514 -32.03 -7.28 -16.66
C VAL A 514 -33.39 -6.59 -16.69
N THR A 515 -34.47 -7.35 -16.62
CA THR A 515 -35.82 -6.80 -16.43
C THR A 515 -35.98 -6.42 -14.97
N ILE A 516 -35.86 -5.11 -14.66
CA ILE A 516 -36.01 -4.59 -13.31
C ILE A 516 -37.45 -4.13 -13.12
N VAL A 517 -38.08 -4.52 -12.00
CA VAL A 517 -39.41 -4.10 -11.58
C VAL A 517 -39.32 -3.17 -10.36
N ASP A 518 -40.23 -2.22 -10.26
CA ASP A 518 -40.31 -1.26 -9.15
C ASP A 518 -41.22 -1.74 -8.02
N ASP A 519 -42.19 -2.63 -8.32
CA ASP A 519 -43.03 -3.27 -7.33
C ASP A 519 -42.49 -4.69 -7.06
N ILE A 520 -42.26 -5.01 -5.78
CA ILE A 520 -41.75 -6.33 -5.36
C ILE A 520 -42.76 -7.44 -5.72
N ASP A 521 -44.05 -7.16 -5.71
CA ASP A 521 -45.08 -8.16 -6.03
C ASP A 521 -45.07 -8.56 -7.52
N ASP A 522 -44.44 -7.78 -8.39
CA ASP A 522 -44.22 -8.09 -9.82
C ASP A 522 -42.90 -8.88 -10.07
N ALA A 523 -42.08 -9.10 -9.04
CA ALA A 523 -40.76 -9.73 -9.17
C ALA A 523 -40.85 -11.27 -9.18
N ASP A 524 -39.98 -11.90 -9.97
CA ASP A 524 -39.70 -13.35 -9.89
C ASP A 524 -38.61 -13.66 -8.83
N VAL A 525 -37.71 -12.68 -8.56
CA VAL A 525 -36.59 -12.81 -7.64
C VAL A 525 -36.22 -11.45 -7.06
N VAL A 526 -35.77 -11.43 -5.83
CA VAL A 526 -35.23 -10.24 -5.15
C VAL A 526 -33.71 -10.36 -5.07
N VAL A 527 -33.00 -9.31 -5.47
CA VAL A 527 -31.55 -9.18 -5.24
C VAL A 527 -31.34 -8.09 -4.22
N ALA A 528 -30.84 -8.46 -3.04
CA ALA A 528 -30.51 -7.56 -1.96
C ALA A 528 -29.00 -7.36 -1.87
N ARG A 529 -28.54 -6.12 -1.94
CA ARG A 529 -27.15 -5.72 -1.72
C ARG A 529 -27.04 -5.07 -0.35
N ILE A 530 -26.19 -5.63 0.49
CA ILE A 530 -25.97 -5.16 1.85
C ILE A 530 -24.47 -5.09 2.16
N ASP A 531 -24.12 -4.32 3.18
CA ASP A 531 -22.77 -4.21 3.71
C ASP A 531 -22.63 -5.01 5.02
N ALA A 532 -21.40 -5.40 5.36
CA ALA A 532 -21.10 -5.94 6.68
C ALA A 532 -21.50 -4.94 7.77
N PRO A 533 -22.04 -5.38 8.90
CA PRO A 533 -22.45 -4.48 9.98
C PRO A 533 -21.23 -3.83 10.64
N PHE A 534 -21.41 -2.59 11.11
CA PHE A 534 -20.37 -1.86 11.84
C PHE A 534 -20.98 -0.83 12.78
N GLU A 535 -20.15 -0.39 13.71
CA GLU A 535 -20.44 0.71 14.62
C GLU A 535 -19.44 1.84 14.37
N GLN A 536 -19.79 3.05 14.74
CA GLN A 536 -18.90 4.22 14.71
C GLN A 536 -18.82 4.83 16.12
N ASN A 537 -18.14 4.12 17.00
CA ASN A 537 -18.09 4.46 18.42
C ASN A 537 -17.19 5.67 18.72
N HIS A 538 -16.25 5.99 17.84
CA HIS A 538 -15.22 7.01 18.06
C HIS A 538 -15.24 8.13 17.02
N LYS A 539 -16.43 8.66 16.68
CA LYS A 539 -16.62 9.73 15.66
C LYS A 539 -15.87 11.03 15.94
N ASN A 540 -15.46 11.25 17.18
CA ASN A 540 -14.67 12.39 17.61
C ASN A 540 -13.15 12.25 17.36
N TYR A 541 -12.71 11.12 16.77
CA TYR A 541 -11.33 10.91 16.32
C TYR A 541 -11.25 10.87 14.79
N PHE A 542 -10.13 11.35 14.23
CA PHE A 542 -9.95 11.45 12.78
C PHE A 542 -10.14 10.12 12.05
N PHE A 543 -9.50 9.05 12.53
CA PHE A 543 -9.65 7.72 11.94
C PHE A 543 -10.92 7.01 12.43
N GLY A 544 -11.33 7.18 13.70
CA GLY A 544 -12.58 6.62 14.21
C GLY A 544 -13.85 7.11 13.48
N LEU A 545 -13.82 8.32 12.90
CA LEU A 545 -14.88 8.81 12.00
C LEU A 545 -14.96 8.01 10.69
N ARG A 546 -13.89 7.34 10.27
CA ARG A 546 -13.74 6.65 8.99
C ARG A 546 -13.75 5.14 9.11
N HIS A 547 -13.38 4.63 10.30
CA HIS A 547 -13.26 3.20 10.53
C HIS A 547 -14.62 2.54 10.81
N HIS A 548 -14.81 1.36 10.28
CA HIS A 548 -15.86 0.44 10.67
C HIS A 548 -15.37 -0.34 11.90
N GLU A 549 -15.93 -0.07 13.06
CA GLU A 549 -15.55 -0.66 14.35
C GLU A 549 -16.68 -1.55 14.92
N GLY A 550 -16.49 -2.10 16.11
CA GLY A 550 -17.50 -2.72 16.93
C GLY A 550 -18.04 -4.06 16.45
N SER A 551 -19.32 -4.30 16.71
CA SER A 551 -19.97 -5.58 16.45
C SER A 551 -19.90 -6.03 15.00
N LEU A 552 -19.73 -7.35 14.79
CA LEU A 552 -19.84 -8.03 13.50
C LEU A 552 -21.23 -8.63 13.28
N ALA A 553 -22.15 -8.47 14.23
CA ALA A 553 -23.53 -8.92 14.11
C ALA A 553 -24.44 -7.75 13.75
N PHE A 554 -25.42 -8.03 12.89
CA PHE A 554 -26.48 -7.07 12.57
C PHE A 554 -27.29 -6.75 13.85
N PRO A 555 -27.74 -5.50 14.03
CA PRO A 555 -28.66 -5.13 15.10
C PRO A 555 -29.96 -5.94 15.08
N GLU A 556 -30.62 -6.13 16.23
CA GLU A 556 -31.87 -6.90 16.33
C GLU A 556 -32.99 -6.39 15.40
N ASN A 557 -33.02 -5.08 15.08
CA ASN A 557 -34.03 -4.44 14.21
C ASN A 557 -33.37 -3.88 12.94
N ASP A 558 -32.42 -4.63 12.35
CA ASP A 558 -31.79 -4.22 11.11
C ASP A 558 -32.80 -4.23 9.95
N GLU A 559 -32.92 -3.09 9.28
CA GLU A 559 -33.90 -2.88 8.21
C GLU A 559 -33.68 -3.83 7.03
N ASN A 560 -32.43 -4.19 6.72
CA ASN A 560 -32.10 -5.10 5.63
C ASN A 560 -32.48 -6.54 5.99
N ILE A 561 -32.21 -6.98 7.24
CA ILE A 561 -32.60 -8.32 7.72
C ILE A 561 -34.11 -8.44 7.73
N ASP A 562 -34.84 -7.44 8.25
CA ASP A 562 -36.30 -7.39 8.25
C ASP A 562 -36.88 -7.42 6.83
N PHE A 563 -36.31 -6.70 5.90
CA PHE A 563 -36.68 -6.72 4.50
C PHE A 563 -36.49 -8.11 3.87
N ILE A 564 -35.29 -8.69 4.03
CA ILE A 564 -34.95 -10.01 3.51
C ILE A 564 -35.92 -11.08 4.06
N ALA A 565 -36.22 -11.05 5.36
CA ALA A 565 -37.15 -11.94 6.04
C ALA A 565 -38.60 -11.80 5.53
N LYS A 566 -39.04 -10.61 5.15
CA LYS A 566 -40.34 -10.37 4.58
C LYS A 566 -40.40 -10.83 3.10
N ALA A 567 -39.41 -10.47 2.31
CA ALA A 567 -39.31 -10.82 0.89
C ALA A 567 -39.25 -12.34 0.68
N SER A 568 -38.49 -13.07 1.51
CA SER A 568 -38.32 -14.51 1.42
C SER A 568 -39.63 -15.34 1.58
N LYS A 569 -40.69 -14.73 2.13
CA LYS A 569 -42.01 -15.39 2.25
C LYS A 569 -42.71 -15.56 0.91
N LYS A 570 -42.35 -14.73 -0.08
CA LYS A 570 -43.04 -14.70 -1.38
C LYS A 570 -42.09 -14.96 -2.56
N HIS A 571 -40.80 -14.61 -2.43
CA HIS A 571 -39.85 -14.62 -3.52
C HIS A 571 -38.55 -15.29 -3.10
N PRO A 572 -37.83 -15.96 -4.01
CA PRO A 572 -36.42 -16.28 -3.81
C PRO A 572 -35.63 -14.98 -3.57
N VAL A 573 -34.77 -14.97 -2.53
CA VAL A 573 -33.93 -13.80 -2.21
C VAL A 573 -32.46 -14.16 -2.37
N ILE A 574 -31.77 -13.44 -3.25
CA ILE A 574 -30.33 -13.51 -3.41
C ILE A 574 -29.74 -12.36 -2.62
N VAL A 575 -28.87 -12.65 -1.67
CA VAL A 575 -28.15 -11.63 -0.90
C VAL A 575 -26.71 -11.53 -1.37
N THR A 576 -26.28 -10.35 -1.81
CA THR A 576 -24.86 -10.05 -1.98
C THR A 576 -24.40 -9.19 -0.83
N VAL A 577 -23.37 -9.65 -0.11
CA VAL A 577 -22.83 -8.94 1.04
C VAL A 577 -21.40 -8.47 0.76
N TYR A 578 -21.18 -7.15 0.95
CA TYR A 578 -19.83 -6.58 0.90
C TYR A 578 -19.14 -6.81 2.25
N LEU A 579 -18.00 -7.47 2.20
CA LEU A 579 -17.23 -7.85 3.39
C LEU A 579 -15.91 -7.08 3.41
N ASP A 580 -15.86 -5.99 4.13
CA ASP A 580 -14.64 -5.31 4.53
C ASP A 580 -14.01 -5.94 5.79
N ARG A 581 -14.84 -6.61 6.58
CA ARG A 581 -14.50 -7.41 7.76
C ARG A 581 -15.34 -8.69 7.77
N PRO A 582 -15.00 -9.69 8.55
CA PRO A 582 -15.90 -10.79 8.85
C PRO A 582 -17.26 -10.28 9.36
N ALA A 583 -18.32 -11.02 9.10
CA ALA A 583 -19.68 -10.71 9.55
C ALA A 583 -20.43 -11.95 10.01
N VAL A 584 -21.32 -11.81 10.99
CA VAL A 584 -22.23 -12.87 11.45
C VAL A 584 -23.41 -12.95 10.47
N LEU A 585 -23.35 -13.87 9.52
CA LEU A 585 -24.38 -14.05 8.49
C LEU A 585 -25.48 -15.06 8.88
N THR A 586 -25.47 -15.58 10.11
CA THR A 586 -26.47 -16.53 10.61
C THR A 586 -27.93 -16.03 10.45
N PRO A 587 -28.25 -14.75 10.71
CA PRO A 587 -29.63 -14.25 10.49
C PRO A 587 -30.04 -14.23 9.00
N ILE A 588 -29.09 -14.04 8.07
CA ILE A 588 -29.35 -13.98 6.64
C ILE A 588 -29.55 -15.38 6.07
N LYS A 589 -28.71 -16.34 6.49
CA LYS A 589 -28.69 -17.71 6.00
C LYS A 589 -30.07 -18.39 6.03
N GLN A 590 -30.87 -18.11 7.04
CA GLN A 590 -32.21 -18.72 7.19
C GLN A 590 -33.26 -18.22 6.20
N TYR A 591 -33.01 -17.09 5.50
CA TYR A 591 -33.97 -16.44 4.62
C TYR A 591 -33.49 -16.34 3.16
N ALA A 592 -32.19 -16.38 2.93
CA ALA A 592 -31.63 -16.22 1.61
C ALA A 592 -31.65 -17.53 0.82
N SER A 593 -32.11 -17.51 -0.44
CA SER A 593 -32.01 -18.63 -1.37
C SER A 593 -30.60 -18.77 -1.94
N ALA A 594 -29.84 -17.66 -2.03
CA ALA A 594 -28.42 -17.68 -2.34
C ALA A 594 -27.71 -16.54 -1.61
N ILE A 595 -26.45 -16.77 -1.22
CA ILE A 595 -25.58 -15.76 -0.60
C ILE A 595 -24.28 -15.68 -1.37
N VAL A 596 -23.93 -14.47 -1.85
CA VAL A 596 -22.69 -14.18 -2.56
C VAL A 596 -21.92 -13.13 -1.78
N ALA A 597 -20.77 -13.54 -1.22
CA ALA A 597 -19.84 -12.60 -0.62
C ALA A 597 -19.03 -11.88 -1.72
N ASN A 598 -18.86 -10.56 -1.55
CA ASN A 598 -18.03 -9.76 -2.44
C ASN A 598 -17.10 -8.84 -1.63
N PHE A 599 -16.02 -8.42 -2.27
CA PHE A 599 -14.95 -7.61 -1.67
C PHE A 599 -14.69 -6.33 -2.49
N GLY A 600 -15.76 -5.72 -2.98
CA GLY A 600 -15.72 -4.57 -3.88
C GLY A 600 -15.92 -4.98 -5.33
N VAL A 601 -17.17 -4.90 -5.78
CA VAL A 601 -17.58 -5.16 -7.16
C VAL A 601 -18.57 -4.11 -7.62
N ASN A 602 -18.46 -3.65 -8.87
CA ASN A 602 -19.46 -2.79 -9.45
C ASN A 602 -20.73 -3.56 -9.84
N ASP A 603 -21.83 -2.84 -10.00
CA ASP A 603 -23.14 -3.45 -10.23
C ASP A 603 -23.21 -4.25 -11.54
N GLU A 604 -22.56 -3.78 -12.60
CA GLU A 604 -22.55 -4.49 -13.90
C GLU A 604 -21.85 -5.86 -13.78
N VAL A 605 -20.70 -5.90 -13.13
CA VAL A 605 -19.94 -7.14 -12.92
C VAL A 605 -20.65 -8.08 -11.96
N LEU A 606 -21.30 -7.52 -10.91
CA LEU A 606 -22.12 -8.31 -10.00
C LEU A 606 -23.24 -9.03 -10.78
N PHE A 607 -24.03 -8.31 -11.57
CA PHE A 607 -25.11 -8.90 -12.33
C PHE A 607 -24.61 -9.84 -13.43
N GLU A 608 -23.52 -9.52 -14.11
CA GLU A 608 -22.87 -10.48 -15.01
C GLU A 608 -22.56 -11.80 -14.30
N ARG A 609 -22.12 -11.73 -13.03
CA ARG A 609 -21.81 -12.93 -12.24
C ARG A 609 -23.05 -13.73 -11.85
N LEU A 610 -24.13 -13.06 -11.44
CA LEU A 610 -25.37 -13.72 -11.01
C LEU A 610 -26.07 -14.47 -12.15
N PHE A 611 -25.88 -14.02 -13.40
CA PHE A 611 -26.46 -14.66 -14.60
C PHE A 611 -25.50 -15.64 -15.30
N ALA A 612 -24.21 -15.65 -14.93
CA ALA A 612 -23.24 -16.46 -15.63
C ALA A 612 -23.32 -17.93 -15.21
N ASP A 613 -23.55 -18.82 -16.17
CA ASP A 613 -23.35 -20.27 -15.99
C ASP A 613 -21.84 -20.61 -16.02
N LYS A 614 -21.16 -20.19 -14.97
CA LYS A 614 -19.72 -20.43 -14.75
C LYS A 614 -19.47 -20.77 -13.29
N PRO A 615 -18.55 -21.72 -13.00
CA PRO A 615 -18.26 -22.12 -11.63
C PRO A 615 -17.70 -20.95 -10.80
N TYR A 616 -18.09 -20.90 -9.52
CA TYR A 616 -17.48 -20.03 -8.52
C TYR A 616 -16.21 -20.73 -7.98
N ASN A 617 -15.05 -20.15 -8.26
CA ASN A 617 -13.76 -20.74 -7.86
C ASN A 617 -13.12 -20.03 -6.66
N ALA A 618 -13.59 -18.79 -6.36
CA ALA A 618 -13.10 -18.03 -5.22
C ALA A 618 -13.46 -18.73 -3.90
N LYS A 619 -12.60 -18.53 -2.91
CA LYS A 619 -12.75 -19.08 -1.57
C LYS A 619 -12.62 -17.98 -0.52
N MET A 620 -13.34 -18.12 0.60
CA MET A 620 -13.25 -17.17 1.69
C MET A 620 -11.81 -17.05 2.18
N PRO A 621 -11.23 -15.84 2.19
CA PRO A 621 -9.86 -15.61 2.67
C PRO A 621 -9.76 -15.49 4.20
N PHE A 622 -10.89 -15.62 4.88
CA PHE A 622 -11.06 -15.64 6.34
C PHE A 622 -12.34 -16.38 6.72
N ALA A 623 -12.41 -16.82 7.97
CA ALA A 623 -13.61 -17.45 8.51
C ALA A 623 -14.71 -16.41 8.80
N LEU A 624 -15.96 -16.75 8.55
CA LEU A 624 -17.12 -15.98 8.98
C LEU A 624 -17.68 -16.59 10.28
N PRO A 625 -17.80 -15.82 11.37
CA PRO A 625 -18.28 -16.31 12.66
C PRO A 625 -19.74 -16.77 12.62
N ASP A 626 -20.09 -17.74 13.46
CA ASP A 626 -21.47 -18.16 13.66
C ASP A 626 -22.22 -17.20 14.61
N SER A 627 -21.50 -16.51 15.49
CA SER A 627 -22.05 -15.59 16.49
C SER A 627 -21.00 -14.60 17.01
N MET A 628 -21.44 -13.52 17.66
CA MET A 628 -20.53 -12.62 18.39
C MET A 628 -19.86 -13.28 19.58
N GLU A 629 -20.51 -14.27 20.20
CA GLU A 629 -19.90 -15.04 21.30
C GLU A 629 -18.64 -15.75 20.82
N SER A 630 -18.67 -16.37 19.63
CA SER A 630 -17.50 -16.99 19.02
C SER A 630 -16.37 -16.01 18.73
N VAL A 631 -16.70 -14.80 18.26
CA VAL A 631 -15.74 -13.71 18.05
C VAL A 631 -15.04 -13.31 19.35
N LEU A 632 -15.82 -13.16 20.44
CA LEU A 632 -15.28 -12.74 21.74
C LEU A 632 -14.44 -13.82 22.44
N GLN A 633 -14.61 -15.09 22.07
CA GLN A 633 -13.82 -16.20 22.58
C GLN A 633 -12.53 -16.46 21.81
N GLN A 634 -12.39 -15.89 20.61
CA GLN A 634 -11.20 -16.07 19.78
C GLN A 634 -9.96 -15.41 20.39
N ALA A 635 -8.80 -16.03 20.22
CA ALA A 635 -7.52 -15.41 20.50
C ALA A 635 -7.19 -14.35 19.42
N THR A 636 -6.89 -13.12 19.84
CA THR A 636 -6.65 -11.99 18.91
C THR A 636 -5.44 -12.19 17.99
N ASP A 637 -4.50 -13.04 18.37
CA ASP A 637 -3.20 -13.23 17.73
C ASP A 637 -3.06 -14.56 16.96
N LEU A 638 -4.14 -15.36 16.89
CA LEU A 638 -4.13 -16.65 16.19
C LEU A 638 -5.08 -16.67 14.99
N PRO A 639 -4.64 -17.18 13.83
CA PRO A 639 -5.53 -17.42 12.69
C PRO A 639 -6.41 -18.66 12.93
N ASN A 640 -7.59 -18.71 12.34
CA ASN A 640 -8.50 -19.87 12.32
C ASN A 640 -8.89 -20.42 13.72
N ASP A 641 -8.90 -19.59 14.75
CA ASP A 641 -9.21 -20.00 16.13
C ASP A 641 -10.70 -19.84 16.48
N MET A 642 -11.50 -19.37 15.55
CA MET A 642 -12.91 -19.02 15.76
C MET A 642 -13.86 -20.13 15.32
N LYS A 643 -14.90 -20.42 16.13
CA LYS A 643 -16.03 -21.22 15.65
C LYS A 643 -16.79 -20.47 14.55
N SER A 644 -16.85 -21.05 13.37
CA SER A 644 -17.31 -20.36 12.17
C SER A 644 -18.57 -20.97 11.56
N LEU A 645 -19.41 -20.10 11.00
CA LEU A 645 -20.51 -20.47 10.11
C LEU A 645 -19.97 -20.94 8.75
N TYR A 646 -18.96 -20.22 8.23
CA TYR A 646 -18.19 -20.57 7.02
C TYR A 646 -16.70 -20.47 7.34
N PRO A 647 -15.96 -21.60 7.29
CA PRO A 647 -14.53 -21.59 7.62
C PRO A 647 -13.69 -20.91 6.53
N PHE A 648 -12.45 -20.57 6.87
CA PHE A 648 -11.43 -20.21 5.87
C PHE A 648 -11.40 -21.25 4.73
N GLY A 649 -11.26 -20.77 3.48
CA GLY A 649 -11.25 -21.62 2.30
C GLY A 649 -12.63 -22.13 1.85
N TYR A 650 -13.71 -21.77 2.54
CA TYR A 650 -15.06 -22.13 2.14
C TYR A 650 -15.50 -21.41 0.87
N GLY A 651 -16.37 -22.06 0.10
CA GLY A 651 -17.05 -21.52 -1.08
C GLY A 651 -17.62 -22.66 -1.92
N LEU A 652 -18.88 -22.51 -2.36
CA LEU A 652 -19.53 -23.41 -3.29
C LEU A 652 -19.04 -23.15 -4.71
N THR A 653 -19.15 -24.17 -5.57
CA THR A 653 -18.78 -24.05 -7.00
C THR A 653 -20.02 -23.73 -7.86
N HIS A 654 -21.17 -24.26 -7.48
CA HIS A 654 -22.45 -24.10 -8.17
C HIS A 654 -23.60 -24.00 -7.17
#